data_8ce4ce22eec2fd08e4e80126f53bb5de
#
_entry.id   8ce4ce22eec2fd08e4e80126f53bb5de
#
_cell.length_a   1.000
_cell.length_b   1.000
_cell.length_c   1.000
_cell.angle_alpha   90.00
_cell.angle_beta   90.00
_cell.angle_gamma   90.00
#
_symmetry.space_group_name_H-M   'P 1'
#
loop_
_entity.id
_entity.type
_entity.pdbx_description
1 polymer ?
#
loop_
_entity_poly.entity_id
_entity_poly.type
_entity_poly.pdbx_seq_one_letter_code
_entity_poly.pdbx_strand_id
1 'polypeptide(L)'
;MGGENTEYGADQIQILEGLEAVRKRPGMYIGSTSSRGLHHLVYEIVDNAVDEALAGFCTEIQVTINPDNSITVIDNGRGIPVGINHKAGIPAVEVVFTILHAGGKFGGGGYKVSGGLHGVGASVVNALSDWLEVEICHEGKVYRQRYEKGHVVYKLKVVDECDPEKTGTKVTFLPDETIFEDTVFDYDTLKQRFREMAFLTKGLRISLTDLRDEEPKERVFHYEGGIKEFVQYLNRSKTPLYEQIIYCEGTKDNVEVEVAMQHNDSYTDNTYGFVNNITTPEGGTHVVGFRNAITKTFNDYARKNKLLKDSEPNLSGEDIREGLTAIISVKIEDPQFEGQTKQKLGNSEARGAVDSIVSSQLQIFLEQNPAIGKSIVEKSVMAQRAREAARKARDLTRRKSALEGMSLPGKLADCSDKDPSKCEIYIVEGDSAGGSAKTARDRATQAILPLRGKILNVEKARLDKIYGNAEIKAMITAFGTGIHDDFDISKLRYHKIIIMTDADVDGAHISTLLLTFLYRFMPELIKQGYVYLAQPPLYKLEKNKKVWYAYSDEELAKIISEVGRDQNNKIQRYKGLGEMDAEQLWDTTMDPQHRILRRVTMDDETSSELDLTFTTLMGDKVEPRREFIEENAKFVKNLDI
;
A
#
# COMPACT_ATOMS: atom_id res chain seq x y z
N MET A 1 -25.93 -43.45 -7.22
CA MET A 1 -26.15 -42.23 -6.48
C MET A 1 -26.53 -41.18 -7.53
N GLY A 2 -27.81 -40.76 -7.50
CA GLY A 2 -28.38 -39.91 -8.54
C GLY A 2 -27.79 -38.53 -8.53
N GLY A 3 -27.23 -38.11 -9.68
CA GLY A 3 -26.93 -36.71 -9.93
C GLY A 3 -28.27 -35.97 -10.12
N GLU A 4 -28.54 -35.02 -9.22
CA GLU A 4 -29.56 -34.02 -9.45
C GLU A 4 -29.13 -33.22 -10.69
N ASN A 5 -29.86 -33.44 -11.77
CA ASN A 5 -29.78 -32.66 -12.99
C ASN A 5 -30.36 -31.27 -12.66
N THR A 6 -29.57 -30.33 -12.20
CA THR A 6 -29.97 -28.93 -12.06
C THR A 6 -30.06 -28.36 -13.48
N GLU A 7 -31.25 -28.43 -14.09
CA GLU A 7 -31.54 -27.70 -15.33
C GLU A 7 -31.31 -26.21 -15.09
N TYR A 8 -30.33 -25.64 -15.80
CA TYR A 8 -30.09 -24.20 -15.83
C TYR A 8 -31.23 -23.52 -16.61
N GLY A 9 -32.26 -23.09 -15.89
CA GLY A 9 -33.46 -22.44 -16.43
C GLY A 9 -33.50 -20.94 -16.16
N ALA A 10 -34.42 -20.24 -16.82
CA ALA A 10 -34.60 -18.77 -16.69
C ALA A 10 -34.82 -18.33 -15.24
N ASP A 11 -35.51 -19.14 -14.43
CA ASP A 11 -35.81 -18.84 -13.02
C ASP A 11 -34.60 -18.91 -12.08
N GLN A 12 -33.45 -19.42 -12.55
CA GLN A 12 -32.20 -19.43 -11.82
C GLN A 12 -31.39 -18.13 -12.01
N ILE A 13 -31.80 -17.27 -12.92
CA ILE A 13 -31.20 -15.96 -13.11
C ILE A 13 -31.79 -15.02 -12.03
N GLN A 14 -30.99 -14.77 -10.97
CA GLN A 14 -31.35 -13.86 -9.90
C GLN A 14 -31.06 -12.41 -10.31
N ILE A 15 -32.06 -11.54 -10.20
CA ILE A 15 -31.89 -10.09 -10.33
C ILE A 15 -31.68 -9.53 -8.93
N LEU A 16 -30.52 -8.93 -8.70
CA LEU A 16 -30.22 -8.22 -7.45
C LEU A 16 -30.46 -6.73 -7.66
N GLU A 17 -31.29 -6.14 -6.84
CA GLU A 17 -31.64 -4.71 -6.94
C GLU A 17 -31.10 -3.94 -5.72
N GLY A 18 -30.73 -2.67 -5.96
CA GLY A 18 -30.36 -1.73 -4.92
C GLY A 18 -29.20 -2.19 -4.01
N LEU A 19 -29.30 -1.91 -2.71
CA LEU A 19 -28.25 -2.19 -1.73
C LEU A 19 -28.06 -3.68 -1.42
N GLU A 20 -29.03 -4.52 -1.75
CA GLU A 20 -28.89 -5.97 -1.59
C GLU A 20 -27.80 -6.55 -2.50
N ALA A 21 -27.63 -5.98 -3.70
CA ALA A 21 -26.55 -6.34 -4.61
C ALA A 21 -25.17 -6.06 -3.99
N VAL A 22 -25.03 -4.94 -3.27
CA VAL A 22 -23.79 -4.56 -2.57
C VAL A 22 -23.48 -5.57 -1.46
N ARG A 23 -24.45 -5.92 -0.64
CA ARG A 23 -24.28 -6.88 0.46
C ARG A 23 -23.90 -8.29 -0.01
N LYS A 24 -24.48 -8.74 -1.16
CA LYS A 24 -24.17 -10.06 -1.75
C LYS A 24 -22.82 -10.11 -2.47
N ARG A 25 -22.34 -8.99 -3.01
CA ARG A 25 -21.10 -8.88 -3.78
C ARG A 25 -20.27 -7.66 -3.37
N PRO A 26 -19.88 -7.55 -2.09
CA PRO A 26 -19.16 -6.37 -1.58
C PRO A 26 -17.84 -6.12 -2.31
N GLY A 27 -17.12 -7.17 -2.70
CA GLY A 27 -15.86 -7.05 -3.43
C GLY A 27 -15.94 -6.30 -4.77
N MET A 28 -17.13 -6.24 -5.40
CA MET A 28 -17.32 -5.44 -6.61
C MET A 28 -17.26 -3.93 -6.35
N TYR A 29 -17.57 -3.48 -5.13
CA TYR A 29 -17.66 -2.07 -4.76
C TYR A 29 -16.48 -1.58 -3.93
N ILE A 30 -15.94 -2.42 -3.04
CA ILE A 30 -14.83 -2.07 -2.13
C ILE A 30 -13.56 -2.90 -2.38
N GLY A 31 -13.51 -3.71 -3.44
CA GLY A 31 -12.36 -4.50 -3.85
C GLY A 31 -12.16 -5.80 -3.05
N SER A 32 -12.38 -5.80 -1.74
CA SER A 32 -12.26 -6.99 -0.87
C SER A 32 -13.07 -6.82 0.41
N THR A 33 -13.26 -7.91 1.17
CA THR A 33 -13.83 -7.90 2.53
C THR A 33 -12.78 -8.02 3.63
N SER A 34 -11.50 -7.95 3.26
CA SER A 34 -10.37 -7.91 4.19
C SER A 34 -10.21 -6.53 4.83
N SER A 35 -9.18 -6.35 5.64
CA SER A 35 -8.82 -5.06 6.26
C SER A 35 -8.77 -3.89 5.26
N ARG A 36 -8.31 -4.11 4.02
CA ARG A 36 -8.30 -3.10 2.96
C ARG A 36 -9.71 -2.59 2.63
N GLY A 37 -10.66 -3.48 2.38
CA GLY A 37 -12.05 -3.10 2.09
C GLY A 37 -12.74 -2.46 3.29
N LEU A 38 -12.37 -2.87 4.52
CA LEU A 38 -12.85 -2.24 5.75
C LEU A 38 -12.47 -0.76 5.81
N HIS A 39 -11.18 -0.45 5.62
CA HIS A 39 -10.68 0.93 5.64
C HIS A 39 -11.22 1.77 4.48
N HIS A 40 -11.53 1.14 3.34
CA HIS A 40 -12.14 1.81 2.20
C HIS A 40 -13.50 2.45 2.53
N LEU A 41 -14.27 1.88 3.48
CA LEU A 41 -15.51 2.50 3.96
C LEU A 41 -15.26 3.89 4.56
N VAL A 42 -14.18 4.05 5.32
CA VAL A 42 -13.79 5.34 5.90
C VAL A 42 -13.40 6.32 4.80
N TYR A 43 -12.63 5.85 3.82
CA TYR A 43 -12.17 6.69 2.70
C TYR A 43 -13.35 7.22 1.88
N GLU A 44 -14.38 6.42 1.61
CA GLU A 44 -15.56 6.87 0.86
C GLU A 44 -16.33 8.00 1.57
N ILE A 45 -16.41 7.98 2.90
CA ILE A 45 -17.05 9.08 3.66
C ILE A 45 -16.15 10.32 3.72
N VAL A 46 -14.85 10.13 3.97
CA VAL A 46 -13.88 11.25 4.03
C VAL A 46 -13.71 11.91 2.66
N ASP A 47 -13.68 11.14 1.57
CA ASP A 47 -13.58 11.66 0.20
C ASP A 47 -14.77 12.59 -0.14
N ASN A 48 -15.98 12.34 0.40
CA ASN A 48 -17.10 13.25 0.25
C ASN A 48 -16.85 14.61 0.92
N ALA A 49 -16.20 14.60 2.10
CA ALA A 49 -15.82 15.84 2.79
C ALA A 49 -14.65 16.55 2.08
N VAL A 50 -13.71 15.79 1.51
CA VAL A 50 -12.62 16.35 0.67
C VAL A 50 -13.18 16.97 -0.61
N ASP A 51 -14.22 16.38 -1.22
CA ASP A 51 -14.90 16.98 -2.37
C ASP A 51 -15.54 18.34 -2.01
N GLU A 52 -16.10 18.50 -0.79
CA GLU A 52 -16.55 19.80 -0.28
C GLU A 52 -15.38 20.79 -0.12
N ALA A 53 -14.19 20.31 0.29
CA ALA A 53 -12.99 21.14 0.38
C ALA A 53 -12.49 21.56 -1.00
N LEU A 54 -12.47 20.66 -1.98
CA LEU A 54 -12.13 20.96 -3.37
C LEU A 54 -13.11 21.96 -4.01
N ALA A 55 -14.37 21.94 -3.59
CA ALA A 55 -15.39 22.92 -4.00
C ALA A 55 -15.26 24.25 -3.24
N GLY A 56 -14.37 24.36 -2.25
CA GLY A 56 -14.10 25.57 -1.49
C GLY A 56 -15.03 25.80 -0.29
N PHE A 57 -15.79 24.79 0.14
CA PHE A 57 -16.79 24.92 1.21
C PHE A 57 -16.40 24.24 2.53
N CYS A 58 -15.40 23.36 2.54
CA CYS A 58 -14.94 22.67 3.73
C CYS A 58 -13.47 23.02 4.03
N THR A 59 -13.19 23.32 5.29
CA THR A 59 -11.84 23.64 5.78
C THR A 59 -11.35 22.71 6.87
N GLU A 60 -12.25 21.92 7.47
CA GLU A 60 -11.93 21.02 8.57
C GLU A 60 -12.72 19.71 8.47
N ILE A 61 -12.00 18.60 8.63
CA ILE A 61 -12.55 17.25 8.72
C ILE A 61 -12.03 16.60 10.01
N GLN A 62 -12.94 16.05 10.82
CA GLN A 62 -12.60 15.33 12.05
C GLN A 62 -13.02 13.87 11.92
N VAL A 63 -12.09 12.95 12.13
CA VAL A 63 -12.34 11.50 12.09
C VAL A 63 -12.05 10.92 13.46
N THR A 64 -12.98 10.15 14.00
CA THR A 64 -12.85 9.51 15.31
C THR A 64 -13.12 8.02 15.19
N ILE A 65 -12.21 7.19 15.72
CA ILE A 65 -12.44 5.78 16.00
C ILE A 65 -13.01 5.72 17.43
N ASN A 66 -14.27 5.33 17.53
CA ASN A 66 -14.98 5.30 18.80
C ASN A 66 -14.61 4.04 19.62
N PRO A 67 -14.92 4.02 20.94
CA PRO A 67 -14.63 2.88 21.81
C PRO A 67 -15.29 1.55 21.37
N ASP A 68 -16.43 1.61 20.71
CA ASP A 68 -17.15 0.47 20.12
C ASP A 68 -16.63 0.07 18.74
N ASN A 69 -15.53 0.72 18.29
CA ASN A 69 -14.94 0.55 16.97
C ASN A 69 -15.82 1.03 15.81
N SER A 70 -16.84 1.87 16.07
CA SER A 70 -17.50 2.65 15.04
C SER A 70 -16.63 3.83 14.61
N ILE A 71 -16.89 4.37 13.42
CA ILE A 71 -16.20 5.56 12.89
C ILE A 71 -17.17 6.73 12.85
N THR A 72 -16.71 7.88 13.33
CA THR A 72 -17.40 9.16 13.16
C THR A 72 -16.57 10.08 12.27
N VAL A 73 -17.17 10.63 11.22
CA VAL A 73 -16.58 11.65 10.35
C VAL A 73 -17.43 12.91 10.42
N ILE A 74 -16.81 14.04 10.72
CA ILE A 74 -17.46 15.36 10.80
C ILE A 74 -16.75 16.29 9.82
N ASP A 75 -17.50 16.98 8.97
CA ASP A 75 -17.02 18.06 8.12
C ASP A 75 -17.78 19.36 8.40
N ASN A 76 -17.17 20.48 8.06
CA ASN A 76 -17.79 21.81 8.12
C ASN A 76 -18.17 22.34 6.73
N GLY A 77 -18.47 21.44 5.78
CA GLY A 77 -18.96 21.78 4.45
C GLY A 77 -20.41 22.32 4.45
N ARG A 78 -21.02 22.36 3.27
CA ARG A 78 -22.40 22.86 3.11
C ARG A 78 -23.47 21.99 3.79
N GLY A 79 -23.14 20.74 4.09
CA GLY A 79 -24.10 19.73 4.52
C GLY A 79 -24.85 19.08 3.35
N ILE A 80 -25.20 17.81 3.50
CA ILE A 80 -26.03 17.10 2.52
C ILE A 80 -27.43 17.73 2.52
N PRO A 81 -28.03 18.04 1.35
CA PRO A 81 -29.36 18.65 1.30
C PRO A 81 -30.41 17.80 2.01
N VAL A 82 -31.25 18.46 2.82
CA VAL A 82 -32.32 17.82 3.61
C VAL A 82 -33.69 17.90 2.96
N GLY A 83 -33.83 18.71 1.90
CA GLY A 83 -35.07 18.86 1.13
C GLY A 83 -35.47 17.59 0.36
N ILE A 84 -36.74 17.55 -0.07
CA ILE A 84 -37.28 16.43 -0.85
C ILE A 84 -36.70 16.44 -2.27
N ASN A 85 -36.11 15.33 -2.70
CA ASN A 85 -35.76 15.12 -4.10
C ASN A 85 -37.03 14.81 -4.91
N HIS A 86 -37.38 15.69 -5.84
CA HIS A 86 -38.65 15.59 -6.61
C HIS A 86 -38.74 14.32 -7.46
N LYS A 87 -37.65 13.75 -7.92
CA LYS A 87 -37.65 12.52 -8.72
C LYS A 87 -37.87 11.28 -7.85
N ALA A 88 -37.24 11.23 -6.66
CA ALA A 88 -37.32 10.09 -5.76
C ALA A 88 -38.51 10.18 -4.77
N GLY A 89 -39.02 11.37 -4.50
CA GLY A 89 -40.12 11.60 -3.54
C GLY A 89 -39.70 11.46 -2.07
N ILE A 90 -38.41 11.36 -1.79
CA ILE A 90 -37.80 11.21 -0.46
C ILE A 90 -36.75 12.30 -0.21
N PRO A 91 -36.31 12.54 1.03
CA PRO A 91 -35.26 13.49 1.32
C PRO A 91 -33.95 13.20 0.54
N ALA A 92 -33.27 14.24 0.09
CA ALA A 92 -32.04 14.07 -0.70
C ALA A 92 -30.96 13.29 0.05
N VAL A 93 -30.84 13.47 1.37
CA VAL A 93 -29.94 12.66 2.23
C VAL A 93 -30.28 11.17 2.17
N GLU A 94 -31.57 10.82 2.18
CA GLU A 94 -31.99 9.42 2.07
C GLU A 94 -31.67 8.85 0.68
N VAL A 95 -31.80 9.66 -0.39
CA VAL A 95 -31.36 9.27 -1.75
C VAL A 95 -29.88 8.93 -1.77
N VAL A 96 -29.01 9.77 -1.16
CA VAL A 96 -27.55 9.59 -1.11
C VAL A 96 -27.16 8.28 -0.43
N PHE A 97 -27.84 7.90 0.64
CA PHE A 97 -27.50 6.71 1.43
C PHE A 97 -28.22 5.43 1.01
N THR A 98 -29.30 5.49 0.23
CA THR A 98 -30.11 4.30 -0.10
C THR A 98 -30.20 3.96 -1.58
N ILE A 99 -29.84 4.89 -2.48
CA ILE A 99 -29.96 4.68 -3.92
C ILE A 99 -28.56 4.67 -4.55
N LEU A 100 -28.23 3.58 -5.25
CA LEU A 100 -26.99 3.48 -6.04
C LEU A 100 -27.06 4.41 -7.25
N HIS A 101 -25.90 4.94 -7.65
CA HIS A 101 -25.77 5.86 -8.80
C HIS A 101 -26.61 7.13 -8.65
N ALA A 102 -26.75 7.62 -7.42
CA ALA A 102 -27.40 8.87 -7.10
C ALA A 102 -26.45 9.82 -6.37
N GLY A 103 -26.45 11.09 -6.74
CA GLY A 103 -25.62 12.10 -6.09
C GLY A 103 -25.58 13.42 -6.84
N GLY A 104 -25.14 14.48 -6.17
CA GLY A 104 -25.01 15.84 -6.72
C GLY A 104 -23.82 16.06 -7.66
N LYS A 105 -23.04 15.01 -7.95
CA LYS A 105 -21.78 15.07 -8.71
C LYS A 105 -21.94 14.69 -10.19
N PHE A 106 -23.15 14.36 -10.64
CA PHE A 106 -23.48 14.02 -12.03
C PHE A 106 -23.90 15.26 -12.85
N GLY A 107 -22.99 16.22 -13.07
CA GLY A 107 -23.25 17.34 -13.99
C GLY A 107 -24.23 18.43 -13.52
N GLY A 108 -24.56 18.48 -12.24
CA GLY A 108 -25.55 19.41 -11.67
C GLY A 108 -25.03 20.76 -11.20
N GLY A 109 -23.76 21.14 -11.53
CA GLY A 109 -23.19 22.45 -11.19
C GLY A 109 -22.76 22.62 -9.73
N GLY A 110 -22.96 21.64 -8.86
CA GLY A 110 -22.58 21.68 -7.45
C GLY A 110 -21.09 21.42 -7.19
N TYR A 111 -20.45 20.66 -8.07
CA TYR A 111 -19.04 20.30 -8.01
C TYR A 111 -18.42 20.37 -9.40
N LYS A 112 -17.38 21.18 -9.56
CA LYS A 112 -16.62 21.29 -10.81
C LYS A 112 -15.60 20.17 -10.93
N VAL A 113 -15.04 19.76 -9.80
CA VAL A 113 -14.08 18.67 -9.67
C VAL A 113 -14.49 17.84 -8.48
N SER A 114 -14.51 16.51 -8.60
CA SER A 114 -14.77 15.62 -7.47
C SER A 114 -14.08 14.27 -7.63
N GLY A 115 -13.74 13.62 -6.51
CA GLY A 115 -13.24 12.25 -6.46
C GLY A 115 -14.39 11.22 -6.53
N GLY A 116 -15.55 11.56 -5.99
CA GLY A 116 -16.75 10.71 -5.93
C GLY A 116 -17.57 10.70 -7.22
N LEU A 117 -17.11 9.98 -8.24
CA LEU A 117 -17.69 10.01 -9.59
C LEU A 117 -18.88 9.07 -9.81
N HIS A 118 -18.97 7.99 -9.05
CA HIS A 118 -19.94 6.92 -9.33
C HIS A 118 -21.25 7.05 -8.56
N GLY A 119 -21.33 7.98 -7.59
CA GLY A 119 -22.53 8.18 -6.77
C GLY A 119 -22.94 6.94 -5.97
N VAL A 120 -21.96 6.15 -5.53
CA VAL A 120 -22.22 4.89 -4.81
C VAL A 120 -21.56 4.83 -3.43
N GLY A 121 -20.55 5.66 -3.14
CA GLY A 121 -19.72 5.55 -1.93
C GLY A 121 -20.53 5.53 -0.65
N ALA A 122 -21.36 6.55 -0.40
CA ALA A 122 -22.17 6.66 0.81
C ALA A 122 -23.18 5.51 0.95
N SER A 123 -23.85 5.13 -0.14
CA SER A 123 -24.81 4.03 -0.14
C SER A 123 -24.15 2.66 0.05
N VAL A 124 -22.93 2.47 -0.46
CA VAL A 124 -22.12 1.27 -0.22
C VAL A 124 -21.72 1.17 1.25
N VAL A 125 -21.23 2.25 1.87
CA VAL A 125 -20.93 2.27 3.31
C VAL A 125 -22.15 1.92 4.14
N ASN A 126 -23.30 2.51 3.81
CA ASN A 126 -24.57 2.20 4.47
C ASN A 126 -24.95 0.71 4.33
N ALA A 127 -24.87 0.16 3.11
CA ALA A 127 -25.19 -1.24 2.86
C ALA A 127 -24.31 -2.23 3.63
N LEU A 128 -23.03 -1.89 3.83
CA LEU A 128 -22.01 -2.74 4.47
C LEU A 128 -21.82 -2.46 5.97
N SER A 129 -22.65 -1.59 6.53
CA SER A 129 -22.67 -1.28 7.96
C SER A 129 -23.81 -2.01 8.68
N ASP A 130 -23.55 -2.45 9.91
CA ASP A 130 -24.62 -2.93 10.80
C ASP A 130 -25.59 -1.80 11.08
N TRP A 131 -25.07 -0.61 11.38
CA TRP A 131 -25.85 0.62 11.42
C TRP A 131 -25.03 1.82 10.94
N LEU A 132 -25.74 2.82 10.40
CA LEU A 132 -25.20 4.11 10.02
C LEU A 132 -26.16 5.21 10.46
N GLU A 133 -25.63 6.30 11.00
CA GLU A 133 -26.38 7.49 11.40
C GLU A 133 -25.76 8.73 10.76
N VAL A 134 -26.60 9.56 10.17
CA VAL A 134 -26.22 10.84 9.59
C VAL A 134 -26.88 11.98 10.35
N GLU A 135 -26.08 12.99 10.71
CA GLU A 135 -26.56 14.26 11.25
C GLU A 135 -26.12 15.40 10.32
N ILE A 136 -27.02 16.32 10.05
CA ILE A 136 -26.77 17.46 9.17
C ILE A 136 -27.16 18.74 9.89
N CYS A 137 -26.19 19.65 10.05
CA CYS A 137 -26.45 21.01 10.54
C CYS A 137 -26.75 21.91 9.35
N HIS A 138 -27.96 22.42 9.27
CA HIS A 138 -28.44 23.28 8.18
C HIS A 138 -29.52 24.24 8.68
N GLU A 139 -29.38 25.53 8.36
CA GLU A 139 -30.35 26.60 8.71
C GLU A 139 -30.74 26.60 10.20
N GLY A 140 -29.77 26.46 11.10
CA GLY A 140 -29.98 26.50 12.55
C GLY A 140 -30.59 25.23 13.14
N LYS A 141 -30.73 24.15 12.39
CA LYS A 141 -31.31 22.87 12.83
C LYS A 141 -30.37 21.71 12.60
N VAL A 142 -30.40 20.73 13.49
CA VAL A 142 -29.72 19.45 13.33
C VAL A 142 -30.74 18.40 12.90
N TYR A 143 -30.57 17.92 11.69
CA TYR A 143 -31.38 16.84 11.12
C TYR A 143 -30.67 15.51 11.34
N ARG A 144 -31.40 14.44 11.65
CA ARG A 144 -30.86 13.10 11.87
C ARG A 144 -31.67 12.04 11.19
N GLN A 145 -30.99 11.05 10.59
CA GLN A 145 -31.56 9.82 10.07
C GLN A 145 -30.65 8.64 10.36
N ARG A 146 -31.25 7.49 10.64
CA ARG A 146 -30.53 6.25 10.96
C ARG A 146 -30.93 5.13 10.01
N TYR A 147 -29.95 4.32 9.69
CA TYR A 147 -30.08 3.14 8.83
C TYR A 147 -29.50 1.92 9.54
N GLU A 148 -30.06 0.73 9.23
CA GLU A 148 -29.52 -0.56 9.66
C GLU A 148 -29.44 -1.47 8.44
N LYS A 149 -28.22 -1.95 8.14
CA LYS A 149 -27.91 -2.80 6.98
C LYS A 149 -28.45 -2.23 5.65
N GLY A 150 -28.38 -0.91 5.51
CA GLY A 150 -28.87 -0.18 4.34
C GLY A 150 -30.33 0.24 4.41
N HIS A 151 -31.11 -0.22 5.37
CA HIS A 151 -32.53 0.09 5.49
C HIS A 151 -32.79 1.26 6.43
N VAL A 152 -33.75 2.13 6.05
CA VAL A 152 -34.15 3.27 6.87
C VAL A 152 -34.87 2.79 8.13
N VAL A 153 -34.37 3.20 9.32
CA VAL A 153 -34.97 2.88 10.62
C VAL A 153 -36.08 3.86 10.96
N TYR A 154 -35.83 5.16 10.73
CA TYR A 154 -36.83 6.21 10.89
C TYR A 154 -36.63 7.34 9.88
N LYS A 155 -37.71 8.06 9.57
CA LYS A 155 -37.69 9.20 8.64
C LYS A 155 -36.79 10.32 9.19
N LEU A 156 -36.22 11.10 8.27
CA LEU A 156 -35.43 12.28 8.62
C LEU A 156 -36.21 13.19 9.58
N LYS A 157 -35.62 13.57 10.70
CA LYS A 157 -36.24 14.41 11.72
C LYS A 157 -35.25 15.43 12.29
N VAL A 158 -35.77 16.56 12.73
CA VAL A 158 -35.04 17.54 13.51
C VAL A 158 -34.86 16.99 14.94
N VAL A 159 -33.64 16.97 15.44
CA VAL A 159 -33.31 16.43 16.78
C VAL A 159 -32.73 17.48 17.72
N ASP A 160 -32.15 18.56 17.15
CA ASP A 160 -31.51 19.62 17.93
C ASP A 160 -31.47 20.92 17.13
N GLU A 161 -31.02 22.01 17.77
CA GLU A 161 -30.73 23.29 17.15
C GLU A 161 -29.23 23.49 17.07
N CYS A 162 -28.74 24.19 16.05
CA CYS A 162 -27.35 24.60 15.89
C CYS A 162 -27.27 26.08 15.55
N ASP A 163 -26.06 26.64 15.58
CA ASP A 163 -25.83 28.00 15.12
C ASP A 163 -26.30 28.13 13.64
N PRO A 164 -27.15 29.13 13.29
CA PRO A 164 -27.61 29.35 11.93
C PRO A 164 -26.51 29.52 10.87
N GLU A 165 -25.33 30.02 11.28
CA GLU A 165 -24.16 30.17 10.41
C GLU A 165 -23.36 28.88 10.24
N LYS A 166 -23.62 27.87 11.09
CA LYS A 166 -22.91 26.59 11.06
C LYS A 166 -23.58 25.63 10.10
N THR A 167 -22.78 25.04 9.22
CA THR A 167 -23.20 23.96 8.32
C THR A 167 -22.24 22.79 8.44
N GLY A 168 -22.65 21.62 8.00
CA GLY A 168 -21.79 20.45 7.93
C GLY A 168 -22.54 19.15 8.02
N THR A 169 -21.80 18.06 7.81
CA THR A 169 -22.30 16.70 7.89
C THR A 169 -21.51 15.90 8.91
N LYS A 170 -22.20 15.12 9.72
CA LYS A 170 -21.60 14.12 10.61
C LYS A 170 -22.17 12.75 10.24
N VAL A 171 -21.30 11.82 9.93
CA VAL A 171 -21.64 10.42 9.63
C VAL A 171 -20.97 9.53 10.67
N THR A 172 -21.75 8.67 11.31
CA THR A 172 -21.21 7.63 12.22
C THR A 172 -21.70 6.28 11.71
N PHE A 173 -20.80 5.31 11.59
CA PHE A 173 -21.15 3.98 11.12
C PHE A 173 -20.35 2.88 11.82
N LEU A 174 -20.97 1.72 11.97
CA LEU A 174 -20.35 0.49 12.47
C LEU A 174 -20.37 -0.56 11.36
N PRO A 175 -19.21 -1.08 10.91
CA PRO A 175 -19.15 -2.14 9.90
C PRO A 175 -19.90 -3.41 10.34
N ASP A 176 -20.53 -4.09 9.38
CA ASP A 176 -21.22 -5.36 9.63
C ASP A 176 -20.22 -6.52 9.72
N GLU A 177 -20.06 -7.09 10.91
CA GLU A 177 -19.16 -8.23 11.19
C GLU A 177 -19.49 -9.50 10.40
N THR A 178 -20.71 -9.61 9.86
CA THR A 178 -21.10 -10.76 9.03
C THR A 178 -20.56 -10.67 7.60
N ILE A 179 -20.03 -9.52 7.19
CA ILE A 179 -19.49 -9.26 5.85
C ILE A 179 -17.97 -9.25 5.83
N PHE A 180 -17.36 -8.61 6.83
CA PHE A 180 -15.92 -8.43 6.91
C PHE A 180 -15.23 -9.55 7.69
N GLU A 181 -14.03 -9.92 7.24
CA GLU A 181 -13.19 -10.91 7.92
C GLU A 181 -12.70 -10.41 9.29
N ASP A 182 -12.48 -9.11 9.39
CA ASP A 182 -12.12 -8.37 10.60
C ASP A 182 -12.77 -6.98 10.51
N THR A 183 -13.27 -6.47 11.64
CA THR A 183 -13.91 -5.14 11.73
C THR A 183 -13.09 -4.14 12.53
N VAL A 184 -11.85 -4.49 12.95
CA VAL A 184 -10.99 -3.61 13.73
C VAL A 184 -10.24 -2.64 12.81
N PHE A 185 -10.49 -1.34 12.98
CA PHE A 185 -9.77 -0.31 12.24
C PHE A 185 -8.35 -0.13 12.74
N ASP A 186 -7.40 -0.07 11.80
CA ASP A 186 -6.00 0.23 12.06
C ASP A 186 -5.75 1.74 12.03
N TYR A 187 -5.31 2.29 13.18
CA TYR A 187 -5.05 3.72 13.33
C TYR A 187 -3.93 4.21 12.39
N ASP A 188 -2.87 3.42 12.22
CA ASP A 188 -1.72 3.85 11.43
C ASP A 188 -2.06 3.88 9.94
N THR A 189 -2.86 2.97 9.45
CA THR A 189 -3.39 2.96 8.09
C THR A 189 -4.20 4.22 7.81
N LEU A 190 -5.14 4.58 8.68
CA LEU A 190 -5.93 5.81 8.53
C LEU A 190 -5.06 7.07 8.65
N LYS A 191 -4.11 7.09 9.58
CA LYS A 191 -3.16 8.19 9.79
C LYS A 191 -2.35 8.50 8.53
N GLN A 192 -1.86 7.47 7.86
CA GLN A 192 -1.09 7.61 6.62
C GLN A 192 -1.94 8.23 5.51
N ARG A 193 -3.14 7.70 5.28
CA ARG A 193 -4.04 8.20 4.24
C ARG A 193 -4.48 9.63 4.47
N PHE A 194 -4.83 10.00 5.70
CA PHE A 194 -5.27 11.37 6.00
C PHE A 194 -4.14 12.40 5.90
N ARG A 195 -2.91 12.01 6.20
CA ARG A 195 -1.74 12.84 5.93
C ARG A 195 -1.58 13.14 4.45
N GLU A 196 -1.70 12.14 3.61
CA GLU A 196 -1.64 12.27 2.16
C GLU A 196 -2.74 13.19 1.63
N MET A 197 -3.99 12.98 2.07
CA MET A 197 -5.12 13.84 1.69
C MET A 197 -4.91 15.30 2.10
N ALA A 198 -4.34 15.55 3.29
CA ALA A 198 -4.05 16.91 3.76
C ALA A 198 -2.95 17.59 2.93
N PHE A 199 -1.93 16.86 2.48
CA PHE A 199 -0.93 17.40 1.56
C PHE A 199 -1.51 17.75 0.19
N LEU A 200 -2.42 16.91 -0.34
CA LEU A 200 -3.05 17.11 -1.63
C LEU A 200 -4.09 18.22 -1.64
N THR A 201 -4.65 18.55 -0.47
CA THR A 201 -5.65 19.60 -0.30
C THR A 201 -5.09 20.73 0.55
N LYS A 202 -4.34 21.62 -0.09
CA LYS A 202 -3.66 22.74 0.57
C LYS A 202 -4.61 23.49 1.51
N GLY A 203 -4.19 23.67 2.77
CA GLY A 203 -4.93 24.42 3.79
C GLY A 203 -6.09 23.66 4.46
N LEU A 204 -6.42 22.42 4.02
CA LEU A 204 -7.39 21.57 4.70
C LEU A 204 -6.81 21.02 6.02
N ARG A 205 -7.57 21.12 7.10
CA ARG A 205 -7.25 20.53 8.39
C ARG A 205 -7.97 19.19 8.55
N ILE A 206 -7.24 18.12 8.75
CA ILE A 206 -7.79 16.77 9.04
C ILE A 206 -7.28 16.33 10.40
N SER A 207 -8.18 15.94 11.31
CA SER A 207 -7.83 15.34 12.60
C SER A 207 -8.26 13.88 12.66
N LEU A 208 -7.42 13.03 13.25
CA LEU A 208 -7.72 11.64 13.55
C LEU A 208 -7.57 11.41 15.04
N THR A 209 -8.64 10.95 15.69
CA THR A 209 -8.67 10.61 17.12
C THR A 209 -9.06 9.15 17.30
N ASP A 210 -8.30 8.42 18.11
CA ASP A 210 -8.62 7.04 18.52
C ASP A 210 -8.98 7.04 20.01
N LEU A 211 -10.23 6.68 20.31
CA LEU A 211 -10.80 6.66 21.67
C LEU A 211 -10.90 5.24 22.26
N ARG A 212 -10.31 4.23 21.64
CA ARG A 212 -10.41 2.84 22.10
C ARG A 212 -9.56 2.53 23.32
N ASP A 213 -8.43 3.23 23.47
CA ASP A 213 -7.55 3.11 24.64
C ASP A 213 -7.93 4.14 25.73
N GLU A 214 -7.53 3.89 26.99
CA GLU A 214 -7.76 4.83 28.11
C GLU A 214 -7.17 6.22 27.85
N GLU A 215 -6.01 6.29 27.16
CA GLU A 215 -5.41 7.53 26.69
C GLU A 215 -5.71 7.72 25.21
N PRO A 216 -6.53 8.72 24.84
CA PRO A 216 -6.83 9.02 23.43
C PRO A 216 -5.57 9.33 22.63
N LYS A 217 -5.49 8.78 21.43
CA LYS A 217 -4.44 9.14 20.46
C LYS A 217 -5.03 10.16 19.49
N GLU A 218 -4.42 11.32 19.39
CA GLU A 218 -4.85 12.35 18.44
C GLU A 218 -3.71 12.76 17.52
N ARG A 219 -4.02 12.97 16.25
CA ARG A 219 -3.12 13.54 15.25
C ARG A 219 -3.86 14.52 14.36
N VAL A 220 -3.24 15.65 14.12
CA VAL A 220 -3.76 16.70 13.23
C VAL A 220 -2.82 16.87 12.04
N PHE A 221 -3.39 16.93 10.85
CA PHE A 221 -2.70 17.17 9.59
C PHE A 221 -3.21 18.47 8.98
N HIS A 222 -2.28 19.38 8.69
CA HIS A 222 -2.58 20.68 8.09
C HIS A 222 -1.31 21.21 7.42
N TYR A 223 -1.34 21.37 6.11
CA TYR A 223 -0.18 21.70 5.30
C TYR A 223 -0.50 22.83 4.34
N GLU A 224 0.14 24.00 4.57
CA GLU A 224 -0.02 25.18 3.73
C GLU A 224 0.84 25.12 2.45
N GLY A 225 1.91 24.35 2.46
CA GLY A 225 2.80 24.16 1.31
C GLY A 225 2.28 23.18 0.26
N GLY A 226 1.22 22.44 0.55
CA GLY A 226 0.62 21.49 -0.39
C GLY A 226 1.58 20.40 -0.85
N ILE A 227 1.61 20.11 -2.15
CA ILE A 227 2.46 19.05 -2.71
C ILE A 227 3.97 19.35 -2.67
N LYS A 228 4.38 20.62 -2.53
CA LYS A 228 5.79 20.97 -2.29
C LYS A 228 6.24 20.44 -0.93
N GLU A 229 5.43 20.65 0.08
CA GLU A 229 5.68 20.17 1.43
C GLU A 229 5.60 18.64 1.49
N PHE A 230 4.74 18.03 0.67
CA PHE A 230 4.67 16.58 0.52
C PHE A 230 5.99 15.99 -0.02
N VAL A 231 6.59 16.58 -1.04
CA VAL A 231 7.90 16.16 -1.55
C VAL A 231 8.99 16.29 -0.48
N GLN A 232 8.99 17.40 0.28
CA GLN A 232 9.93 17.59 1.40
C GLN A 232 9.75 16.50 2.47
N TYR A 233 8.51 16.21 2.82
CA TYR A 233 8.18 15.13 3.76
C TYR A 233 8.68 13.77 3.30
N LEU A 234 8.48 13.41 2.03
CA LEU A 234 8.95 12.14 1.46
C LEU A 234 10.48 12.07 1.38
N ASN A 235 11.15 13.21 1.23
CA ASN A 235 12.62 13.28 1.17
C ASN A 235 13.30 13.44 2.54
N ARG A 236 12.55 13.52 3.65
CA ARG A 236 13.12 13.73 5.00
C ARG A 236 14.19 12.70 5.38
N SER A 237 14.06 11.47 4.91
CA SER A 237 15.01 10.37 5.15
C SER A 237 16.07 10.21 4.06
N LYS A 238 16.11 11.13 3.08
CA LYS A 238 17.06 11.14 1.96
C LYS A 238 17.87 12.44 1.97
N THR A 239 18.97 12.47 1.24
CA THR A 239 19.75 13.69 1.06
C THR A 239 19.40 14.30 -0.30
N PRO A 240 18.71 15.46 -0.35
CA PRO A 240 18.42 16.13 -1.59
C PRO A 240 19.71 16.56 -2.31
N LEU A 241 19.73 16.50 -3.64
CA LEU A 241 20.84 17.03 -4.46
C LEU A 241 20.88 18.55 -4.49
N TYR A 242 19.74 19.17 -4.21
CA TYR A 242 19.51 20.62 -4.14
C TYR A 242 18.35 20.90 -3.20
N GLU A 243 18.35 22.06 -2.55
CA GLU A 243 17.33 22.41 -1.54
C GLU A 243 15.97 22.76 -2.16
N GLN A 244 15.96 23.33 -3.35
CA GLN A 244 14.78 23.86 -4.01
C GLN A 244 13.86 22.72 -4.50
N ILE A 245 12.55 22.86 -4.27
CA ILE A 245 11.54 22.00 -4.91
C ILE A 245 11.22 22.58 -6.28
N ILE A 246 11.37 21.77 -7.32
CA ILE A 246 10.92 22.14 -8.68
C ILE A 246 9.40 22.01 -8.69
N TYR A 247 8.72 23.08 -9.04
CA TYR A 247 7.26 23.15 -9.03
C TYR A 247 6.74 23.70 -10.33
N CYS A 248 5.75 23.01 -10.91
CA CYS A 248 5.06 23.40 -12.14
C CYS A 248 3.56 23.39 -11.87
N GLU A 249 2.87 24.44 -12.30
CA GLU A 249 1.40 24.52 -12.20
C GLU A 249 0.80 25.19 -13.42
N GLY A 250 -0.42 24.84 -13.76
CA GLY A 250 -1.14 25.49 -14.86
C GLY A 250 -2.41 24.74 -15.23
N THR A 251 -3.15 25.32 -16.16
CA THR A 251 -4.37 24.73 -16.71
C THR A 251 -4.26 24.64 -18.22
N LYS A 252 -4.55 23.49 -18.79
CA LYS A 252 -4.63 23.27 -20.23
C LYS A 252 -5.69 22.21 -20.54
N ASP A 253 -6.48 22.46 -21.58
CA ASP A 253 -7.56 21.55 -22.04
C ASP A 253 -8.53 21.16 -20.89
N ASN A 254 -8.88 22.12 -20.02
CA ASN A 254 -9.68 21.95 -18.80
C ASN A 254 -9.07 20.98 -17.76
N VAL A 255 -7.79 20.67 -17.87
CA VAL A 255 -7.04 19.91 -16.86
C VAL A 255 -6.18 20.87 -16.05
N GLU A 256 -6.43 20.97 -14.75
CA GLU A 256 -5.54 21.67 -13.82
C GLU A 256 -4.41 20.71 -13.44
N VAL A 257 -3.19 21.18 -13.54
CA VAL A 257 -1.96 20.40 -13.32
C VAL A 257 -1.13 21.05 -12.25
N GLU A 258 -0.73 20.27 -11.24
CA GLU A 258 0.30 20.62 -10.27
C GLU A 258 1.33 19.50 -10.22
N VAL A 259 2.60 19.85 -10.32
CA VAL A 259 3.71 18.90 -10.20
C VAL A 259 4.76 19.49 -9.27
N ALA A 260 5.19 18.71 -8.29
CA ALA A 260 6.34 19.03 -7.45
C ALA A 260 7.35 17.89 -7.51
N MET A 261 8.64 18.20 -7.64
CA MET A 261 9.68 17.19 -7.70
C MET A 261 11.01 17.64 -7.13
N GLN A 262 11.82 16.68 -6.66
CA GLN A 262 13.17 16.90 -6.19
C GLN A 262 13.99 15.62 -6.34
N HIS A 263 15.23 15.74 -6.82
CA HIS A 263 16.16 14.62 -6.85
C HIS A 263 16.94 14.50 -5.53
N ASN A 264 17.26 13.28 -5.15
CA ASN A 264 17.99 12.94 -3.95
C ASN A 264 19.08 11.89 -4.25
N ASP A 265 19.82 11.49 -3.21
CA ASP A 265 20.95 10.58 -3.31
C ASP A 265 20.58 9.10 -3.43
N SER A 266 19.28 8.76 -3.35
CA SER A 266 18.81 7.37 -3.48
C SER A 266 18.84 6.86 -4.93
N TYR A 267 18.53 5.57 -5.10
CA TYR A 267 18.50 4.91 -6.41
C TYR A 267 17.08 4.56 -6.85
N THR A 268 16.06 4.96 -6.08
CA THR A 268 14.65 4.65 -6.32
C THR A 268 13.96 5.72 -7.16
N ASP A 269 12.98 5.31 -7.98
CA ASP A 269 12.00 6.19 -8.64
C ASP A 269 10.75 6.25 -7.76
N ASN A 270 10.52 7.38 -7.14
CA ASN A 270 9.37 7.63 -6.26
C ASN A 270 8.43 8.64 -6.93
N THR A 271 7.76 8.20 -7.99
CA THR A 271 6.79 9.00 -8.76
C THR A 271 5.36 8.60 -8.40
N TYR A 272 4.59 9.52 -7.83
CA TYR A 272 3.21 9.30 -7.38
C TYR A 272 2.23 10.16 -8.17
N GLY A 273 1.20 9.52 -8.72
CA GLY A 273 0.13 10.18 -9.49
C GLY A 273 -1.18 10.27 -8.72
N PHE A 274 -1.84 11.41 -8.84
CA PHE A 274 -3.13 11.69 -8.22
C PHE A 274 -4.08 12.35 -9.22
N VAL A 275 -5.35 11.97 -9.15
CA VAL A 275 -6.43 12.55 -9.94
C VAL A 275 -7.58 12.91 -9.01
N ASN A 276 -7.94 14.19 -8.93
CA ASN A 276 -8.96 14.68 -8.00
C ASN A 276 -8.72 14.19 -6.56
N ASN A 277 -7.45 14.23 -6.10
CA ASN A 277 -6.95 13.75 -4.82
C ASN A 277 -7.05 12.23 -4.58
N ILE A 278 -7.41 11.46 -5.60
CA ILE A 278 -7.38 10.00 -5.55
C ILE A 278 -6.03 9.51 -6.06
N THR A 279 -5.39 8.62 -5.30
CA THR A 279 -4.15 7.97 -5.74
C THR A 279 -4.39 7.05 -6.94
N THR A 280 -3.46 7.07 -7.89
CA THR A 280 -3.46 6.18 -9.05
C THR A 280 -2.20 5.29 -9.03
N PRO A 281 -2.20 4.20 -8.28
CA PRO A 281 -1.00 3.36 -8.10
C PRO A 281 -0.44 2.79 -9.41
N GLU A 282 -1.30 2.53 -10.39
CA GLU A 282 -0.90 2.08 -11.73
C GLU A 282 -0.58 3.24 -12.68
N GLY A 283 -0.59 4.49 -12.17
CA GLY A 283 -0.31 5.69 -12.93
C GLY A 283 -1.45 6.07 -13.89
N GLY A 284 -1.12 6.21 -15.16
CA GLY A 284 -2.05 6.63 -16.20
C GLY A 284 -1.47 7.73 -17.08
N THR A 285 -2.32 8.35 -17.87
CA THR A 285 -1.93 9.32 -18.91
C THR A 285 -1.19 10.53 -18.34
N HIS A 286 -1.55 11.03 -17.15
CA HIS A 286 -0.88 12.16 -16.47
C HIS A 286 0.56 11.80 -16.06
N VAL A 287 0.80 10.61 -15.53
CA VAL A 287 2.15 10.14 -15.18
C VAL A 287 2.98 9.90 -16.45
N VAL A 288 2.38 9.36 -17.51
CA VAL A 288 3.04 9.18 -18.81
C VAL A 288 3.44 10.55 -19.38
N GLY A 289 2.55 11.55 -19.34
CA GLY A 289 2.86 12.92 -19.76
C GLY A 289 4.04 13.52 -19.00
N PHE A 290 4.06 13.36 -17.68
CA PHE A 290 5.17 13.79 -16.83
C PHE A 290 6.49 13.10 -17.20
N ARG A 291 6.51 11.79 -17.34
CA ARG A 291 7.71 11.02 -17.71
C ARG A 291 8.26 11.42 -19.07
N ASN A 292 7.40 11.68 -20.04
CA ASN A 292 7.80 12.16 -21.35
C ASN A 292 8.41 13.57 -21.27
N ALA A 293 7.74 14.47 -20.55
CA ALA A 293 8.19 15.86 -20.37
C ALA A 293 9.59 15.95 -19.78
N ILE A 294 9.83 15.25 -18.64
CA ILE A 294 11.14 15.30 -17.98
C ILE A 294 12.22 14.63 -18.82
N THR A 295 11.92 13.49 -19.46
CA THR A 295 12.90 12.78 -20.30
C THR A 295 13.36 13.66 -21.46
N LYS A 296 12.44 14.28 -22.17
CA LYS A 296 12.75 15.20 -23.27
C LYS A 296 13.50 16.42 -22.79
N THR A 297 12.98 17.12 -21.80
CA THR A 297 13.52 18.39 -21.33
C THR A 297 14.93 18.26 -20.77
N PHE A 298 15.22 17.22 -19.98
CA PHE A 298 16.57 16.99 -19.46
C PHE A 298 17.57 16.59 -20.56
N ASN A 299 17.17 15.80 -21.55
CA ASN A 299 18.04 15.48 -22.70
C ASN A 299 18.34 16.73 -23.54
N ASP A 300 17.33 17.54 -23.85
CA ASP A 300 17.50 18.79 -24.62
C ASP A 300 18.43 19.75 -23.87
N TYR A 301 18.23 19.89 -22.54
CA TYR A 301 19.10 20.70 -21.68
C TYR A 301 20.54 20.16 -21.65
N ALA A 302 20.74 18.87 -21.49
CA ALA A 302 22.06 18.25 -21.46
C ALA A 302 22.82 18.45 -22.77
N ARG A 303 22.16 18.32 -23.92
CA ARG A 303 22.73 18.59 -25.25
C ARG A 303 23.08 20.05 -25.45
N LYS A 304 22.13 20.95 -25.17
CA LYS A 304 22.32 22.43 -25.31
C LYS A 304 23.50 22.93 -24.49
N ASN A 305 23.69 22.37 -23.28
CA ASN A 305 24.76 22.79 -22.37
C ASN A 305 26.03 21.93 -22.48
N LYS A 306 26.12 21.04 -23.47
CA LYS A 306 27.28 20.15 -23.70
C LYS A 306 27.64 19.27 -22.50
N LEU A 307 26.67 18.93 -21.66
CA LEU A 307 26.81 18.00 -20.54
C LEU A 307 26.78 16.54 -21.03
N LEU A 308 26.22 16.31 -22.21
CA LEU A 308 26.19 15.04 -22.92
C LEU A 308 26.88 15.24 -24.29
N LYS A 309 27.84 14.39 -24.63
CA LYS A 309 28.57 14.47 -25.91
C LYS A 309 27.68 14.03 -27.05
N ASP A 310 27.90 14.55 -28.26
CA ASP A 310 27.13 14.18 -29.46
C ASP A 310 27.22 12.67 -29.80
N SER A 311 28.32 12.04 -29.42
CA SER A 311 28.57 10.59 -29.61
C SER A 311 27.90 9.72 -28.54
N GLU A 312 27.42 10.29 -27.44
CA GLU A 312 26.78 9.55 -26.36
C GLU A 312 25.28 9.43 -26.64
N PRO A 313 24.65 8.28 -26.31
CA PRO A 313 23.20 8.13 -26.45
C PRO A 313 22.44 9.06 -25.50
N ASN A 314 21.18 9.35 -25.80
CA ASN A 314 20.31 10.07 -24.87
C ASN A 314 20.13 9.28 -23.59
N LEU A 315 19.95 10.00 -22.49
CA LEU A 315 19.57 9.43 -21.21
C LEU A 315 18.17 8.82 -21.31
N SER A 316 18.00 7.62 -20.78
CA SER A 316 16.67 6.99 -20.69
C SER A 316 15.82 7.67 -19.62
N GLY A 317 14.50 7.48 -19.68
CA GLY A 317 13.62 7.95 -18.62
C GLY A 317 13.97 7.39 -17.25
N GLU A 318 14.44 6.15 -17.17
CA GLU A 318 14.89 5.52 -15.93
C GLU A 318 16.14 6.18 -15.36
N ASP A 319 17.11 6.52 -16.21
CA ASP A 319 18.34 7.20 -15.79
C ASP A 319 18.00 8.58 -15.15
N ILE A 320 17.02 9.30 -15.72
CA ILE A 320 16.58 10.61 -15.23
C ILE A 320 15.77 10.50 -13.94
N ARG A 321 15.01 9.43 -13.76
CA ARG A 321 14.19 9.21 -12.57
C ARG A 321 14.90 8.51 -11.42
N GLU A 322 16.15 8.09 -11.60
CA GLU A 322 16.93 7.56 -10.47
C GLU A 322 17.12 8.62 -9.38
N GLY A 323 16.63 8.35 -8.18
CA GLY A 323 16.63 9.27 -7.06
C GLY A 323 15.60 10.39 -7.17
N LEU A 324 14.60 10.28 -8.04
CA LEU A 324 13.54 11.26 -8.15
C LEU A 324 12.42 10.98 -7.15
N THR A 325 11.99 12.01 -6.44
CA THR A 325 10.69 12.06 -5.75
C THR A 325 9.82 13.09 -6.45
N ALA A 326 8.66 12.66 -6.97
CA ALA A 326 7.75 13.50 -7.72
C ALA A 326 6.29 13.21 -7.36
N ILE A 327 5.51 14.28 -7.22
CA ILE A 327 4.06 14.27 -7.05
C ILE A 327 3.44 14.90 -8.28
N ILE A 328 2.56 14.19 -8.96
CA ILE A 328 1.79 14.65 -10.10
C ILE A 328 0.31 14.65 -9.70
N SER A 329 -0.25 15.83 -9.52
CA SER A 329 -1.66 16.02 -9.19
C SER A 329 -2.38 16.70 -10.34
N VAL A 330 -3.44 16.05 -10.83
CA VAL A 330 -4.31 16.64 -11.85
C VAL A 330 -5.74 16.72 -11.34
N LYS A 331 -6.45 17.79 -11.71
CA LYS A 331 -7.88 17.94 -11.47
C LYS A 331 -8.60 17.97 -12.81
N ILE A 332 -9.55 17.07 -12.98
CA ILE A 332 -10.28 16.83 -14.21
C ILE A 332 -11.77 16.78 -13.87
N GLU A 333 -12.61 17.43 -14.64
CA GLU A 333 -14.06 17.47 -14.42
C GLU A 333 -14.72 16.08 -14.61
N ASP A 334 -14.29 15.33 -15.64
CA ASP A 334 -14.81 14.00 -15.97
C ASP A 334 -13.66 12.99 -16.15
N PRO A 335 -13.04 12.52 -15.07
CA PRO A 335 -11.94 11.57 -15.17
C PRO A 335 -12.44 10.17 -15.55
N GLN A 336 -11.76 9.59 -16.53
CA GLN A 336 -12.01 8.23 -17.02
C GLN A 336 -10.91 7.30 -16.50
N PHE A 337 -11.28 6.35 -15.66
CA PHE A 337 -10.35 5.37 -15.11
C PHE A 337 -10.48 4.03 -15.81
N GLU A 338 -9.36 3.33 -15.95
CA GLU A 338 -9.36 1.93 -16.33
C GLU A 338 -9.79 1.09 -15.12
N GLY A 339 -11.06 0.63 -15.11
CA GLY A 339 -11.64 -0.21 -14.04
C GLY A 339 -12.28 0.55 -12.89
N GLN A 340 -13.04 -0.21 -12.08
CA GLN A 340 -13.86 0.28 -10.96
C GLN A 340 -13.01 0.87 -9.80
N THR A 341 -11.79 0.39 -9.62
CA THR A 341 -10.90 0.72 -8.49
C THR A 341 -10.11 2.01 -8.68
N LYS A 342 -10.33 2.75 -9.78
CA LYS A 342 -9.71 4.07 -10.08
C LYS A 342 -8.17 4.07 -10.07
N GLN A 343 -7.53 2.94 -10.33
CA GLN A 343 -6.08 2.78 -10.17
C GLN A 343 -5.25 3.41 -11.30
N LYS A 344 -5.85 3.64 -12.48
CA LYS A 344 -5.17 4.14 -13.65
C LYS A 344 -6.03 5.10 -14.44
N LEU A 345 -5.51 6.29 -14.74
CA LEU A 345 -6.20 7.32 -15.54
C LEU A 345 -6.08 7.04 -17.03
N GLY A 346 -7.21 7.13 -17.75
CA GLY A 346 -7.27 6.92 -19.21
C GLY A 346 -7.37 8.18 -20.07
N ASN A 347 -7.74 9.33 -19.51
CA ASN A 347 -7.95 10.59 -20.25
C ASN A 347 -6.73 11.02 -21.08
N SER A 348 -6.86 11.08 -22.39
CA SER A 348 -5.75 11.45 -23.30
C SER A 348 -5.32 12.92 -23.15
N GLU A 349 -6.25 13.83 -22.86
CA GLU A 349 -6.01 15.25 -22.63
C GLU A 349 -5.07 15.50 -21.44
N ALA A 350 -5.14 14.69 -20.38
CA ALA A 350 -4.27 14.79 -19.23
C ALA A 350 -2.80 14.59 -19.60
N ARG A 351 -2.50 13.66 -20.53
CA ARG A 351 -1.14 13.44 -21.02
C ARG A 351 -0.56 14.70 -21.68
N GLY A 352 -1.33 15.31 -22.58
CA GLY A 352 -0.91 16.52 -23.31
C GLY A 352 -0.78 17.74 -22.41
N ALA A 353 -1.70 17.89 -21.45
CA ALA A 353 -1.67 19.00 -20.49
C ALA A 353 -0.43 18.93 -19.60
N VAL A 354 -0.17 17.79 -18.98
CA VAL A 354 1.00 17.59 -18.10
C VAL A 354 2.30 17.73 -18.87
N ASP A 355 2.44 17.09 -20.04
CA ASP A 355 3.64 17.18 -20.88
C ASP A 355 3.95 18.65 -21.23
N SER A 356 2.98 19.38 -21.71
CA SER A 356 3.16 20.77 -22.14
C SER A 356 3.52 21.71 -20.98
N ILE A 357 2.80 21.63 -19.85
CA ILE A 357 3.03 22.52 -18.69
C ILE A 357 4.38 22.22 -18.06
N VAL A 358 4.69 20.93 -17.83
CA VAL A 358 5.95 20.54 -17.21
C VAL A 358 7.14 20.86 -18.12
N SER A 359 7.09 20.54 -19.42
CA SER A 359 8.19 20.83 -20.35
C SER A 359 8.52 22.30 -20.40
N SER A 360 7.51 23.17 -20.52
CA SER A 360 7.73 24.62 -20.63
C SER A 360 8.30 25.24 -19.36
N GLN A 361 7.74 24.90 -18.20
CA GLN A 361 8.17 25.47 -16.91
C GLN A 361 9.48 24.89 -16.42
N LEU A 362 9.73 23.60 -16.64
CA LEU A 362 10.99 22.97 -16.31
C LEU A 362 12.15 23.54 -17.15
N GLN A 363 11.91 23.80 -18.44
CA GLN A 363 12.93 24.46 -19.29
C GLN A 363 13.33 25.82 -18.72
N ILE A 364 12.37 26.67 -18.34
CA ILE A 364 12.63 27.95 -17.72
C ILE A 364 13.39 27.79 -16.41
N PHE A 365 12.96 26.86 -15.57
CA PHE A 365 13.61 26.60 -14.30
C PHE A 365 15.09 26.19 -14.46
N LEU A 366 15.39 25.30 -15.41
CA LEU A 366 16.76 24.86 -15.69
C LEU A 366 17.65 25.96 -16.23
N GLU A 367 17.11 26.85 -17.05
CA GLU A 367 17.84 28.04 -17.56
C GLU A 367 18.16 29.02 -16.41
N GLN A 368 17.27 29.19 -15.45
CA GLN A 368 17.47 30.00 -14.27
C GLN A 368 18.38 29.37 -13.21
N ASN A 369 18.46 28.05 -13.19
CA ASN A 369 19.18 27.27 -12.16
C ASN A 369 20.19 26.29 -12.80
N PRO A 370 21.22 26.77 -13.50
CA PRO A 370 22.12 25.87 -14.24
C PRO A 370 22.91 24.90 -13.37
N ALA A 371 23.21 25.25 -12.11
CA ALA A 371 23.88 24.36 -11.17
C ALA A 371 23.01 23.15 -10.82
N ILE A 372 21.70 23.35 -10.63
CA ILE A 372 20.73 22.28 -10.36
C ILE A 372 20.60 21.38 -11.60
N GLY A 373 20.44 21.98 -12.79
CA GLY A 373 20.36 21.23 -14.04
C GLY A 373 21.58 20.36 -14.29
N LYS A 374 22.78 20.89 -14.03
CA LYS A 374 24.03 20.13 -14.12
C LYS A 374 24.07 18.96 -13.16
N SER A 375 23.71 19.18 -11.88
CA SER A 375 23.69 18.14 -10.85
C SER A 375 22.75 16.98 -11.21
N ILE A 376 21.56 17.27 -11.73
CA ILE A 376 20.60 16.26 -12.17
C ILE A 376 21.13 15.46 -13.36
N VAL A 377 21.69 16.13 -14.37
CA VAL A 377 22.26 15.45 -15.55
C VAL A 377 23.46 14.58 -15.15
N GLU A 378 24.35 15.05 -14.29
CA GLU A 378 25.50 14.27 -13.81
C GLU A 378 25.03 13.00 -13.09
N LYS A 379 24.02 13.09 -12.21
CA LYS A 379 23.43 11.92 -11.57
C LYS A 379 22.83 10.96 -12.59
N SER A 380 22.12 11.46 -13.58
CA SER A 380 21.48 10.66 -14.63
C SER A 380 22.52 9.93 -15.50
N VAL A 381 23.65 10.56 -15.80
CA VAL A 381 24.80 9.94 -16.51
C VAL A 381 25.41 8.82 -15.67
N MET A 382 25.55 9.04 -14.36
CA MET A 382 26.04 7.98 -13.45
C MET A 382 25.05 6.79 -13.39
N ALA A 383 23.76 7.06 -13.37
CA ALA A 383 22.71 6.03 -13.42
C ALA A 383 22.79 5.23 -14.73
N GLN A 384 22.92 5.90 -15.88
CA GLN A 384 23.10 5.26 -17.18
C GLN A 384 24.30 4.30 -17.18
N ARG A 385 25.45 4.75 -16.68
CA ARG A 385 26.66 3.91 -16.62
C ARG A 385 26.47 2.69 -15.71
N ALA A 386 25.83 2.88 -14.55
CA ALA A 386 25.53 1.78 -13.64
C ALA A 386 24.58 0.75 -14.27
N ARG A 387 23.53 1.22 -14.96
CA ARG A 387 22.58 0.36 -15.68
C ARG A 387 23.25 -0.42 -16.81
N GLU A 388 24.11 0.22 -17.60
CA GLU A 388 24.88 -0.46 -18.65
C GLU A 388 25.83 -1.51 -18.08
N ALA A 389 26.51 -1.22 -16.96
CA ALA A 389 27.36 -2.18 -16.27
C ALA A 389 26.56 -3.38 -15.74
N ALA A 390 25.39 -3.12 -15.13
CA ALA A 390 24.47 -4.16 -14.66
C ALA A 390 23.99 -5.04 -15.81
N ARG A 391 23.62 -4.46 -16.97
CA ARG A 391 23.24 -5.19 -18.17
C ARG A 391 24.34 -6.09 -18.67
N LYS A 392 25.57 -5.59 -18.76
CA LYS A 392 26.74 -6.41 -19.15
C LYS A 392 26.97 -7.59 -18.19
N ALA A 393 26.89 -7.33 -16.88
CA ALA A 393 27.03 -8.38 -15.87
C ALA A 393 25.94 -9.47 -16.00
N ARG A 394 24.70 -9.06 -16.23
CA ARG A 394 23.57 -9.95 -16.47
C ARG A 394 23.78 -10.82 -17.74
N ASP A 395 24.16 -10.19 -18.84
CA ASP A 395 24.35 -10.89 -20.13
C ASP A 395 25.49 -11.91 -20.05
N LEU A 396 26.58 -11.60 -19.31
CA LEU A 396 27.66 -12.54 -19.03
C LEU A 396 27.16 -13.73 -18.18
N THR A 397 26.32 -13.49 -17.20
CA THR A 397 25.72 -14.56 -16.38
C THR A 397 24.80 -15.45 -17.22
N ARG A 398 23.94 -14.85 -18.06
CA ARG A 398 23.06 -15.60 -18.99
C ARG A 398 23.85 -16.46 -19.98
N ARG A 399 24.95 -15.94 -20.55
CA ARG A 399 25.81 -16.70 -21.46
C ARG A 399 26.46 -17.90 -20.78
N LYS A 400 26.95 -17.72 -19.55
CA LYS A 400 27.50 -18.83 -18.76
C LYS A 400 26.41 -19.88 -18.45
N SER A 401 25.23 -19.47 -18.04
CA SER A 401 24.11 -20.38 -17.77
C SER A 401 23.60 -21.11 -19.02
N ALA A 402 23.65 -20.48 -20.20
CA ALA A 402 23.28 -21.11 -21.47
C ALA A 402 24.31 -22.16 -21.95
N LEU A 403 25.60 -21.97 -21.61
CA LEU A 403 26.67 -22.91 -21.92
C LEU A 403 26.73 -24.10 -20.93
N GLU A 404 26.30 -23.89 -19.68
CA GLU A 404 26.33 -24.92 -18.62
C GLU A 404 25.00 -25.67 -18.45
N GLY A 405 23.98 -25.38 -19.29
CA GLY A 405 22.57 -25.80 -19.07
C GLY A 405 21.99 -25.06 -17.88
N MET A 406 20.75 -24.57 -17.91
CA MET A 406 20.16 -23.78 -16.82
C MET A 406 20.30 -24.48 -15.46
N SER A 407 21.50 -24.42 -14.86
CA SER A 407 21.76 -25.03 -13.56
C SER A 407 21.18 -24.15 -12.48
N LEU A 408 20.26 -24.71 -11.72
CA LEU A 408 19.74 -24.11 -10.48
C LEU A 408 20.92 -23.87 -9.51
N PRO A 409 20.80 -22.92 -8.57
CA PRO A 409 21.84 -22.70 -7.58
C PRO A 409 22.24 -23.99 -6.88
N GLY A 410 23.54 -24.31 -6.82
CA GLY A 410 24.00 -25.59 -6.25
C GLY A 410 23.62 -25.81 -4.79
N LYS A 411 23.26 -24.73 -4.06
CA LYS A 411 22.74 -24.81 -2.69
C LYS A 411 21.22 -25.02 -2.59
N LEU A 412 20.46 -24.86 -3.69
CA LEU A 412 19.03 -25.09 -3.72
C LEU A 412 18.72 -26.61 -3.66
N ALA A 413 17.97 -27.02 -2.66
CA ALA A 413 17.34 -28.31 -2.63
C ALA A 413 15.94 -28.17 -3.24
N ASP A 414 15.82 -28.38 -4.56
CA ASP A 414 14.54 -28.19 -5.28
C ASP A 414 13.54 -29.31 -4.99
N CYS A 415 12.25 -29.07 -5.28
CA CYS A 415 11.18 -30.06 -5.21
C CYS A 415 11.02 -30.76 -6.57
N SER A 416 10.34 -31.92 -6.55
CA SER A 416 10.17 -32.74 -7.76
C SER A 416 8.95 -32.35 -8.60
N ASP A 417 7.89 -31.80 -8.00
CA ASP A 417 6.72 -31.31 -8.71
C ASP A 417 7.09 -30.10 -9.58
N LYS A 418 6.44 -29.97 -10.72
CA LYS A 418 6.65 -28.87 -11.67
C LYS A 418 5.48 -27.88 -11.74
N ASP A 419 4.39 -28.17 -11.03
CA ASP A 419 3.24 -27.28 -10.94
C ASP A 419 3.51 -26.20 -9.87
N PRO A 420 3.73 -24.92 -10.26
CA PRO A 420 4.05 -23.86 -9.31
C PRO A 420 2.99 -23.67 -8.23
N SER A 421 1.72 -23.98 -8.53
CA SER A 421 0.60 -23.83 -7.61
C SER A 421 0.68 -24.77 -6.39
N LYS A 422 1.39 -25.89 -6.56
CA LYS A 422 1.63 -26.89 -5.50
C LYS A 422 2.98 -26.72 -4.82
N CYS A 423 3.90 -25.98 -5.46
CA CYS A 423 5.26 -25.85 -5.00
C CYS A 423 5.45 -24.64 -4.10
N GLU A 424 6.29 -24.81 -3.11
CA GLU A 424 6.69 -23.75 -2.18
C GLU A 424 8.20 -23.79 -1.93
N ILE A 425 8.81 -22.62 -1.69
CA ILE A 425 10.23 -22.49 -1.38
C ILE A 425 10.40 -21.84 -0.02
N TYR A 426 11.22 -22.47 0.82
CA TYR A 426 11.68 -21.90 2.09
C TYR A 426 13.03 -21.24 1.90
N ILE A 427 13.10 -19.97 2.24
CA ILE A 427 14.36 -19.22 2.35
C ILE A 427 14.78 -19.29 3.81
N VAL A 428 15.90 -19.98 4.06
CA VAL A 428 16.32 -20.36 5.41
C VAL A 428 17.63 -19.69 5.76
N GLU A 429 17.75 -19.21 6.99
CA GLU A 429 18.97 -18.62 7.52
C GLU A 429 20.02 -19.70 7.82
N GLY A 430 21.17 -19.60 7.17
CA GLY A 430 22.33 -20.43 7.46
C GLY A 430 22.27 -21.87 6.95
N ASP A 431 23.42 -22.49 6.88
CA ASP A 431 23.58 -23.88 6.41
C ASP A 431 23.06 -24.90 7.45
N SER A 432 23.11 -24.59 8.76
CA SER A 432 22.65 -25.48 9.83
C SER A 432 21.14 -25.68 9.79
N ALA A 433 20.37 -24.59 9.89
CA ALA A 433 18.91 -24.63 9.75
C ALA A 433 18.49 -25.15 8.37
N GLY A 434 19.23 -24.80 7.33
CA GLY A 434 19.07 -25.33 5.97
C GLY A 434 19.25 -26.85 5.91
N GLY A 435 20.14 -27.45 6.70
CA GLY A 435 20.31 -28.90 6.82
C GLY A 435 19.12 -29.58 7.45
N SER A 436 18.65 -29.09 8.60
CA SER A 436 17.43 -29.58 9.26
C SER A 436 16.21 -29.46 8.36
N ALA A 437 16.01 -28.31 7.70
CA ALA A 437 14.90 -28.09 6.78
C ALA A 437 14.93 -29.02 5.55
N LYS A 438 16.12 -29.27 4.97
CA LYS A 438 16.29 -30.23 3.86
C LYS A 438 15.91 -31.65 4.25
N THR A 439 16.13 -32.02 5.50
CA THR A 439 15.76 -33.34 6.04
C THR A 439 14.27 -33.41 6.33
N ALA A 440 13.71 -32.35 6.92
CA ALA A 440 12.32 -32.26 7.35
C ALA A 440 11.31 -32.19 6.19
N ARG A 441 11.66 -31.55 5.09
CA ARG A 441 10.75 -31.14 4.01
C ARG A 441 10.01 -32.30 3.31
N ASP A 442 8.86 -32.02 2.75
CA ASP A 442 8.27 -32.83 1.69
C ASP A 442 9.04 -32.57 0.38
N ARG A 443 9.76 -33.57 -0.09
CA ARG A 443 10.57 -33.47 -1.30
C ARG A 443 9.75 -33.32 -2.58
N ALA A 444 8.48 -33.63 -2.55
CA ALA A 444 7.60 -33.49 -3.70
C ALA A 444 7.30 -32.01 -3.99
N THR A 445 6.95 -31.25 -2.97
CA THR A 445 6.38 -29.90 -3.12
C THR A 445 7.20 -28.78 -2.46
N GLN A 446 8.14 -29.11 -1.56
CA GLN A 446 8.90 -28.12 -0.80
C GLN A 446 10.36 -28.04 -1.25
N ALA A 447 10.80 -26.86 -1.63
CA ALA A 447 12.18 -26.53 -1.94
C ALA A 447 12.83 -25.74 -0.78
N ILE A 448 14.14 -25.91 -0.57
CA ILE A 448 14.91 -25.20 0.46
C ILE A 448 16.07 -24.45 -0.18
N LEU A 449 16.14 -23.15 0.08
CA LEU A 449 17.25 -22.29 -0.30
C LEU A 449 17.90 -21.69 0.95
N PRO A 450 19.01 -22.23 1.43
CA PRO A 450 19.76 -21.64 2.55
C PRO A 450 20.52 -20.39 2.07
N LEU A 451 20.47 -19.34 2.87
CA LEU A 451 21.23 -18.10 2.67
C LEU A 451 22.40 -18.05 3.66
N ARG A 452 23.55 -17.60 3.19
CA ARG A 452 24.75 -17.45 4.03
C ARG A 452 24.80 -16.04 4.62
N GLY A 453 24.26 -15.90 5.82
CA GLY A 453 24.25 -14.66 6.57
C GLY A 453 23.34 -13.56 5.98
N LYS A 454 23.61 -12.32 6.37
CA LYS A 454 22.84 -11.16 5.94
C LYS A 454 23.07 -10.87 4.45
N ILE A 455 22.00 -10.76 3.69
CA ILE A 455 22.08 -10.37 2.28
C ILE A 455 22.42 -8.88 2.15
N LEU A 456 22.78 -8.48 0.94
CA LEU A 456 23.01 -7.07 0.62
C LEU A 456 21.75 -6.25 0.89
N ASN A 457 21.90 -5.13 1.62
CA ASN A 457 20.83 -4.15 1.74
C ASN A 457 20.67 -3.40 0.41
N VAL A 458 19.62 -3.75 -0.33
CA VAL A 458 19.36 -3.20 -1.67
C VAL A 458 18.93 -1.74 -1.65
N GLU A 459 18.43 -1.23 -0.53
CA GLU A 459 18.09 0.20 -0.38
C GLU A 459 19.34 1.10 -0.52
N LYS A 460 20.52 0.58 -0.16
CA LYS A 460 21.80 1.28 -0.21
C LYS A 460 22.68 0.90 -1.40
N ALA A 461 22.17 0.09 -2.33
CA ALA A 461 23.02 -0.51 -3.35
C ALA A 461 22.53 -0.17 -4.76
N ARG A 462 23.47 0.10 -5.64
CA ARG A 462 23.20 0.23 -7.08
C ARG A 462 22.93 -1.13 -7.72
N LEU A 463 22.24 -1.11 -8.84
CA LEU A 463 21.77 -2.29 -9.56
C LEU A 463 22.91 -3.23 -9.97
N ASP A 464 24.09 -2.71 -10.32
CA ASP A 464 25.28 -3.52 -10.65
C ASP A 464 25.78 -4.35 -9.46
N LYS A 465 25.77 -3.78 -8.25
CA LYS A 465 26.12 -4.50 -7.01
C LYS A 465 25.07 -5.54 -6.65
N ILE A 466 23.79 -5.25 -6.89
CA ILE A 466 22.67 -6.17 -6.65
C ILE A 466 22.83 -7.42 -7.52
N TYR A 467 23.04 -7.25 -8.84
CA TYR A 467 23.34 -8.36 -9.74
C TYR A 467 24.71 -9.05 -9.45
N GLY A 468 25.63 -8.36 -8.78
CA GLY A 468 26.89 -8.92 -8.31
C GLY A 468 26.78 -9.84 -7.10
N ASN A 469 25.74 -9.68 -6.26
CA ASN A 469 25.58 -10.41 -5.01
C ASN A 469 25.16 -11.87 -5.25
N ALA A 470 25.88 -12.82 -4.65
CA ALA A 470 25.67 -14.25 -4.88
C ALA A 470 24.33 -14.75 -4.31
N GLU A 471 23.92 -14.25 -3.14
CA GLU A 471 22.68 -14.65 -2.49
C GLU A 471 21.45 -14.15 -3.27
N ILE A 472 21.50 -12.90 -3.74
CA ILE A 472 20.44 -12.32 -4.58
C ILE A 472 20.35 -13.06 -5.92
N LYS A 473 21.48 -13.37 -6.55
CA LYS A 473 21.49 -14.20 -7.78
C LYS A 473 20.84 -15.55 -7.56
N ALA A 474 21.15 -16.20 -6.44
CA ALA A 474 20.56 -17.49 -6.11
C ALA A 474 19.03 -17.40 -5.99
N MET A 475 18.50 -16.36 -5.36
CA MET A 475 17.05 -16.13 -5.27
C MET A 475 16.42 -15.85 -6.64
N ILE A 476 17.01 -14.95 -7.44
CA ILE A 476 16.51 -14.63 -8.79
C ILE A 476 16.42 -15.90 -9.65
N THR A 477 17.47 -16.74 -9.61
CA THR A 477 17.53 -17.98 -10.38
C THR A 477 16.54 -19.02 -9.83
N ALA A 478 16.39 -19.15 -8.51
CA ALA A 478 15.47 -20.07 -7.89
C ALA A 478 14.01 -19.72 -8.20
N PHE A 479 13.63 -18.47 -8.11
CA PHE A 479 12.26 -18.02 -8.41
C PHE A 479 11.93 -18.10 -9.90
N GLY A 480 12.90 -17.81 -10.77
CA GLY A 480 12.75 -17.86 -12.22
C GLY A 480 12.13 -16.62 -12.86
N THR A 481 11.65 -15.66 -12.08
CA THR A 481 10.90 -14.48 -12.57
C THR A 481 11.78 -13.39 -13.18
N GLY A 482 13.10 -13.36 -12.89
CA GLY A 482 13.90 -12.16 -13.12
C GLY A 482 13.58 -11.06 -12.08
N ILE A 483 14.17 -9.88 -12.29
CA ILE A 483 13.91 -8.69 -11.48
C ILE A 483 13.83 -7.46 -12.39
N HIS A 484 13.24 -6.37 -11.88
CA HIS A 484 13.13 -5.09 -12.57
C HIS A 484 12.45 -5.25 -13.94
N ASP A 485 13.06 -4.76 -15.04
CA ASP A 485 12.49 -4.84 -16.41
C ASP A 485 12.33 -6.27 -16.94
N ASP A 486 13.10 -7.22 -16.40
CA ASP A 486 13.02 -8.63 -16.78
C ASP A 486 12.00 -9.42 -15.96
N PHE A 487 11.33 -8.76 -15.00
CA PHE A 487 10.39 -9.46 -14.12
C PHE A 487 9.19 -9.97 -14.89
N ASP A 488 8.95 -11.26 -14.81
CA ASP A 488 7.83 -11.96 -15.44
C ASP A 488 7.23 -12.96 -14.43
N ILE A 489 6.10 -12.58 -13.86
CA ILE A 489 5.39 -13.39 -12.86
C ILE A 489 4.97 -14.76 -13.39
N SER A 490 4.71 -14.89 -14.70
CA SER A 490 4.30 -16.16 -15.31
C SER A 490 5.39 -17.25 -15.25
N LYS A 491 6.63 -16.85 -15.00
CA LYS A 491 7.79 -17.76 -14.84
C LYS A 491 8.06 -18.15 -13.40
N LEU A 492 7.23 -17.71 -12.46
CA LEU A 492 7.40 -18.05 -11.05
C LEU A 492 7.28 -19.56 -10.84
N ARG A 493 8.28 -20.14 -10.20
CA ARG A 493 8.37 -21.58 -9.97
C ARG A 493 7.67 -22.05 -8.69
N TYR A 494 7.35 -21.14 -7.78
CA TYR A 494 6.76 -21.45 -6.47
C TYR A 494 5.69 -20.42 -6.13
N HIS A 495 4.44 -20.84 -5.92
CA HIS A 495 3.36 -19.93 -5.53
C HIS A 495 3.33 -19.65 -4.02
N LYS A 496 4.31 -20.17 -3.25
CA LYS A 496 4.58 -19.72 -1.89
C LYS A 496 6.09 -19.53 -1.72
N ILE A 497 6.48 -18.34 -1.36
CA ILE A 497 7.84 -17.98 -0.96
C ILE A 497 7.80 -17.71 0.54
N ILE A 498 8.41 -18.61 1.31
CA ILE A 498 8.30 -18.61 2.77
C ILE A 498 9.66 -18.22 3.35
N ILE A 499 9.70 -17.10 4.03
CA ILE A 499 10.88 -16.63 4.77
C ILE A 499 10.85 -17.30 6.14
N MET A 500 11.88 -18.08 6.45
CA MET A 500 12.03 -18.83 7.68
C MET A 500 13.37 -18.53 8.31
N THR A 501 13.38 -17.58 9.24
CA THR A 501 14.57 -17.08 9.97
C THR A 501 14.46 -17.40 11.45
N ASP A 502 15.59 -17.31 12.16
CA ASP A 502 15.64 -17.47 13.59
C ASP A 502 14.77 -16.43 14.31
N ALA A 503 14.27 -16.78 15.50
CA ALA A 503 13.40 -15.89 16.30
C ALA A 503 14.23 -14.91 17.15
N ASP A 504 15.34 -14.40 16.62
CA ASP A 504 16.22 -13.43 17.26
C ASP A 504 16.32 -12.12 16.45
N VAL A 505 17.09 -11.17 16.95
CA VAL A 505 17.29 -9.85 16.30
C VAL A 505 17.98 -9.96 14.94
N ASP A 506 18.86 -10.94 14.74
CA ASP A 506 19.54 -11.17 13.48
C ASP A 506 18.58 -11.76 12.43
N GLY A 507 17.75 -12.73 12.83
CA GLY A 507 16.70 -13.29 11.97
C GLY A 507 15.66 -12.27 11.58
N ALA A 508 15.24 -11.38 12.50
CA ALA A 508 14.35 -10.26 12.20
C ALA A 508 14.98 -9.30 11.17
N HIS A 509 16.29 -9.01 11.30
CA HIS A 509 17.02 -8.18 10.34
C HIS A 509 17.11 -8.85 8.95
N ILE A 510 17.40 -10.15 8.89
CA ILE A 510 17.46 -10.91 7.63
C ILE A 510 16.10 -10.90 6.94
N SER A 511 15.02 -11.14 7.68
CA SER A 511 13.65 -11.04 7.15
C SER A 511 13.37 -9.65 6.57
N THR A 512 13.79 -8.59 7.27
CA THR A 512 13.62 -7.21 6.78
C THR A 512 14.42 -6.94 5.51
N LEU A 513 15.67 -7.44 5.41
CA LEU A 513 16.47 -7.33 4.20
C LEU A 513 15.84 -8.06 3.02
N LEU A 514 15.28 -9.25 3.24
CA LEU A 514 14.56 -10.02 2.23
C LEU A 514 13.29 -9.31 1.78
N LEU A 515 12.49 -8.79 2.71
CA LEU A 515 11.29 -8.02 2.39
C LEU A 515 11.63 -6.74 1.62
N THR A 516 12.74 -6.06 1.96
CA THR A 516 13.24 -4.90 1.21
C THR A 516 13.57 -5.28 -0.23
N PHE A 517 14.26 -6.40 -0.43
CA PHE A 517 14.57 -6.89 -1.77
C PHE A 517 13.31 -7.24 -2.57
N LEU A 518 12.38 -7.99 -1.99
CA LEU A 518 11.12 -8.36 -2.64
C LEU A 518 10.27 -7.12 -2.96
N TYR A 519 10.16 -6.20 -2.02
CA TYR A 519 9.41 -4.96 -2.22
C TYR A 519 9.98 -4.09 -3.35
N ARG A 520 11.30 -3.91 -3.39
CA ARG A 520 11.95 -3.03 -4.39
C ARG A 520 12.04 -3.63 -5.78
N PHE A 521 12.21 -4.96 -5.89
CA PHE A 521 12.55 -5.61 -7.16
C PHE A 521 11.54 -6.63 -7.67
N MET A 522 10.63 -7.07 -6.80
CA MET A 522 9.61 -8.08 -7.11
C MET A 522 8.26 -7.78 -6.40
N PRO A 523 7.74 -6.53 -6.41
CA PRO A 523 6.55 -6.16 -5.64
C PRO A 523 5.31 -7.00 -6.01
N GLU A 524 5.20 -7.44 -7.25
CA GLU A 524 4.09 -8.29 -7.71
C GLU A 524 3.99 -9.62 -6.94
N LEU A 525 5.10 -10.15 -6.42
CA LEU A 525 5.05 -11.36 -5.58
C LEU A 525 4.30 -11.11 -4.27
N ILE A 526 4.43 -9.92 -3.71
CA ILE A 526 3.71 -9.51 -2.49
C ILE A 526 2.24 -9.21 -2.83
N LYS A 527 1.98 -8.43 -3.88
CA LYS A 527 0.62 -8.05 -4.31
C LYS A 527 -0.25 -9.26 -4.61
N GLN A 528 0.29 -10.26 -5.29
CA GLN A 528 -0.42 -11.50 -5.60
C GLN A 528 -0.44 -12.51 -4.43
N GLY A 529 0.19 -12.15 -3.30
CA GLY A 529 0.12 -12.91 -2.06
C GLY A 529 0.92 -14.19 -2.04
N TYR A 530 2.05 -14.22 -2.73
CA TYR A 530 2.96 -15.38 -2.75
C TYR A 530 4.02 -15.35 -1.65
N VAL A 531 4.12 -14.27 -0.87
CA VAL A 531 5.16 -14.09 0.16
C VAL A 531 4.59 -14.31 1.55
N TYR A 532 5.28 -15.14 2.33
CA TYR A 532 4.90 -15.52 3.70
C TYR A 532 6.09 -15.47 4.65
N LEU A 533 5.80 -15.22 5.92
CA LEU A 533 6.72 -15.41 7.05
C LEU A 533 6.30 -16.66 7.81
N ALA A 534 7.22 -17.62 7.97
CA ALA A 534 7.00 -18.76 8.85
C ALA A 534 7.05 -18.31 10.32
N GLN A 535 6.19 -18.89 11.14
CA GLN A 535 6.20 -18.68 12.58
C GLN A 535 6.56 -19.99 13.29
N PRO A 536 7.85 -20.22 13.59
CA PRO A 536 8.24 -21.34 14.43
C PRO A 536 7.81 -21.09 15.89
N PRO A 537 7.64 -22.15 16.70
CA PRO A 537 7.31 -21.98 18.11
C PRO A 537 8.49 -21.31 18.85
N LEU A 538 8.16 -20.50 19.85
CA LEU A 538 9.15 -19.88 20.74
C LEU A 538 9.52 -20.79 21.90
N TYR A 539 8.59 -21.66 22.32
CA TYR A 539 8.76 -22.52 23.48
C TYR A 539 8.33 -23.95 23.19
N LYS A 540 9.07 -24.90 23.78
CA LYS A 540 8.69 -26.30 23.94
C LYS A 540 8.50 -26.59 25.43
N LEU A 541 7.35 -27.12 25.81
CA LEU A 541 7.09 -27.62 27.14
C LEU A 541 6.98 -29.15 27.07
N GLU A 542 7.76 -29.87 27.86
CA GLU A 542 7.70 -31.32 27.99
C GLU A 542 7.32 -31.70 29.40
N LYS A 543 6.29 -32.56 29.53
CA LYS A 543 5.86 -33.15 30.78
C LYS A 543 5.36 -34.59 30.55
N ASN A 544 5.91 -35.56 31.30
CA ASN A 544 5.51 -36.98 31.21
C ASN A 544 5.52 -37.53 29.76
N LYS A 545 6.56 -37.20 28.98
CA LYS A 545 6.73 -37.56 27.56
C LYS A 545 5.67 -36.97 26.62
N LYS A 546 4.84 -36.07 27.08
CA LYS A 546 3.99 -35.23 26.22
C LYS A 546 4.68 -33.92 25.96
N VAL A 547 4.55 -33.42 24.73
CA VAL A 547 5.18 -32.20 24.27
C VAL A 547 4.09 -31.24 23.85
N TRP A 548 4.25 -29.96 24.22
CA TRP A 548 3.43 -28.83 23.77
C TRP A 548 4.36 -27.77 23.24
N TYR A 549 3.88 -27.05 22.22
CA TYR A 549 4.57 -25.92 21.65
C TYR A 549 3.78 -24.65 21.89
N ALA A 550 4.46 -23.54 22.21
CA ALA A 550 3.84 -22.24 22.39
C ALA A 550 4.53 -21.20 21.47
N TYR A 551 3.73 -20.35 20.86
CA TYR A 551 4.15 -19.35 19.89
C TYR A 551 4.17 -17.93 20.50
N SER A 552 3.72 -17.77 21.75
CA SER A 552 3.79 -16.55 22.53
C SER A 552 3.94 -16.83 24.02
N ASP A 553 4.28 -15.81 24.80
CA ASP A 553 4.35 -15.91 26.27
C ASP A 553 2.98 -16.18 26.89
N GLU A 554 1.91 -15.59 26.31
CA GLU A 554 0.54 -15.79 26.76
C GLU A 554 0.10 -17.25 26.52
N GLU A 555 0.44 -17.81 25.37
CA GLU A 555 0.13 -19.20 25.04
C GLU A 555 0.90 -20.17 25.94
N LEU A 556 2.17 -19.89 26.23
CA LEU A 556 2.94 -20.65 27.21
C LEU A 556 2.29 -20.62 28.59
N ALA A 557 1.87 -19.42 29.05
CA ALA A 557 1.20 -19.28 30.35
C ALA A 557 -0.12 -20.05 30.40
N LYS A 558 -0.89 -20.07 29.30
CA LYS A 558 -2.13 -20.86 29.17
C LYS A 558 -1.84 -22.36 29.26
N ILE A 559 -0.86 -22.84 28.49
CA ILE A 559 -0.44 -24.26 28.52
C ILE A 559 0.00 -24.65 29.94
N ILE A 560 0.80 -23.82 30.62
CA ILE A 560 1.24 -24.07 32.01
C ILE A 560 0.05 -24.13 32.96
N SER A 561 -0.98 -23.29 32.75
CA SER A 561 -2.19 -23.32 33.61
C SER A 561 -3.01 -24.60 33.43
N GLU A 562 -3.06 -25.14 32.21
CA GLU A 562 -3.80 -26.37 31.88
C GLU A 562 -3.05 -27.64 32.33
N VAL A 563 -1.74 -27.68 32.13
CA VAL A 563 -0.87 -28.83 32.43
C VAL A 563 -0.50 -28.89 33.94
N GLY A 564 -0.63 -27.75 34.62
CA GLY A 564 -0.25 -27.56 36.03
C GLY A 564 1.24 -27.23 36.21
N ARG A 565 1.54 -26.31 37.13
CA ARG A 565 2.92 -25.99 37.54
C ARG A 565 3.46 -27.14 38.38
N ASP A 566 4.46 -27.84 37.82
CA ASP A 566 5.10 -28.98 38.49
C ASP A 566 6.62 -28.87 38.27
N GLN A 567 7.44 -29.41 39.17
CA GLN A 567 8.89 -29.49 39.04
C GLN A 567 9.34 -30.35 37.85
N ASN A 568 8.42 -31.18 37.31
CA ASN A 568 8.68 -32.03 36.15
C ASN A 568 8.48 -31.33 34.80
N ASN A 569 8.06 -30.06 34.77
CA ASN A 569 7.91 -29.30 33.54
C ASN A 569 9.29 -28.91 33.03
N LYS A 570 9.67 -29.43 31.87
CA LYS A 570 10.87 -28.98 31.14
C LYS A 570 10.44 -27.98 30.09
N ILE A 571 10.80 -26.71 30.30
CA ILE A 571 10.53 -25.63 29.36
C ILE A 571 11.84 -25.30 28.64
N GLN A 572 11.85 -25.38 27.32
CA GLN A 572 12.94 -24.96 26.46
C GLN A 572 12.46 -23.75 25.65
N ARG A 573 13.23 -22.65 25.69
CA ARG A 573 13.05 -21.52 24.76
C ARG A 573 13.95 -21.77 23.55
N TYR A 574 13.37 -21.75 22.35
CA TYR A 574 14.13 -21.81 21.12
C TYR A 574 14.70 -20.45 20.79
N LYS A 575 16.02 -20.37 20.55
CA LYS A 575 16.71 -19.17 20.10
C LYS A 575 16.91 -19.16 18.58
N GLY A 576 16.95 -20.34 17.97
CA GLY A 576 17.12 -20.48 16.54
C GLY A 576 16.60 -21.81 16.02
N LEU A 577 16.34 -21.88 14.72
CA LEU A 577 15.83 -23.04 13.99
C LEU A 577 16.83 -24.23 14.04
N GLY A 578 18.11 -23.93 14.19
CA GLY A 578 19.15 -24.95 14.32
C GLY A 578 19.07 -25.78 15.62
N GLU A 579 18.28 -25.35 16.61
CA GLU A 579 18.02 -26.08 17.85
C GLU A 579 16.91 -27.12 17.69
N MET A 580 16.16 -27.08 16.58
CA MET A 580 15.12 -28.05 16.26
C MET A 580 15.69 -29.20 15.45
N ASP A 581 15.33 -30.43 15.81
CA ASP A 581 15.53 -31.56 14.92
C ASP A 581 14.53 -31.51 13.72
N ALA A 582 14.75 -32.38 12.74
CA ALA A 582 13.96 -32.38 11.53
C ALA A 582 12.46 -32.70 11.77
N GLU A 583 12.16 -33.57 12.74
CA GLU A 583 10.79 -33.94 13.09
C GLU A 583 10.06 -32.78 13.76
N GLN A 584 10.69 -32.11 14.72
CA GLN A 584 10.14 -30.93 15.37
C GLN A 584 9.90 -29.79 14.38
N LEU A 585 10.83 -29.57 13.46
CA LEU A 585 10.72 -28.53 12.44
C LEU A 585 9.57 -28.83 11.45
N TRP A 586 9.41 -30.08 11.08
CA TRP A 586 8.27 -30.52 10.27
C TRP A 586 6.95 -30.28 11.00
N ASP A 587 6.77 -30.87 12.18
CA ASP A 587 5.52 -30.87 12.92
C ASP A 587 5.02 -29.47 13.28
N THR A 588 5.94 -28.51 13.51
CA THR A 588 5.57 -27.17 14.01
C THR A 588 5.59 -26.09 12.94
N THR A 589 6.42 -26.22 11.89
CA THR A 589 6.73 -25.10 11.02
C THR A 589 6.61 -25.41 9.52
N MET A 590 6.76 -26.68 9.11
CA MET A 590 6.80 -27.03 7.69
C MET A 590 5.59 -27.88 7.23
N ASP A 591 4.93 -28.62 8.11
CA ASP A 591 3.73 -29.38 7.77
C ASP A 591 2.59 -28.44 7.36
N PRO A 592 2.09 -28.51 6.12
CA PRO A 592 1.01 -27.66 5.65
C PRO A 592 -0.28 -27.70 6.49
N GLN A 593 -0.50 -28.78 7.27
CA GLN A 593 -1.69 -28.95 8.09
C GLN A 593 -1.59 -28.29 9.48
N HIS A 594 -0.38 -28.09 10.00
CA HIS A 594 -0.17 -27.63 11.37
C HIS A 594 0.61 -26.31 11.47
N ARG A 595 1.38 -25.94 10.46
CA ARG A 595 2.22 -24.74 10.45
C ARG A 595 1.42 -23.44 10.49
N ILE A 596 2.02 -22.41 11.06
CA ILE A 596 1.50 -21.04 11.05
C ILE A 596 2.31 -20.21 10.05
N LEU A 597 1.64 -19.67 9.04
CA LEU A 597 2.22 -18.75 8.08
C LEU A 597 1.53 -17.39 8.16
N ARG A 598 2.32 -16.31 8.28
CA ARG A 598 1.84 -14.95 8.16
C ARG A 598 2.03 -14.49 6.71
N ARG A 599 0.94 -14.22 6.00
CA ARG A 599 1.00 -13.66 4.66
C ARG A 599 1.46 -12.21 4.71
N VAL A 600 2.41 -11.85 3.84
CA VAL A 600 2.84 -10.47 3.67
C VAL A 600 1.89 -9.79 2.69
N THR A 601 1.37 -8.65 3.09
CA THR A 601 0.47 -7.83 2.26
C THR A 601 1.02 -6.42 2.14
N MET A 602 0.68 -5.73 1.07
CA MET A 602 0.95 -4.31 0.89
C MET A 602 -0.29 -3.62 0.34
N ASP A 603 -0.46 -2.36 0.71
CA ASP A 603 -1.52 -1.51 0.19
C ASP A 603 -0.93 -0.50 -0.80
N ASP A 604 -1.40 -0.57 -2.04
CA ASP A 604 -0.96 0.33 -3.10
C ASP A 604 -1.46 1.77 -2.88
N GLU A 605 -2.53 1.97 -2.12
CA GLU A 605 -3.10 3.30 -1.81
C GLU A 605 -2.19 4.10 -0.86
N THR A 606 -1.34 3.42 -0.08
CA THR A 606 -0.38 4.04 0.84
C THR A 606 1.08 3.84 0.40
N SER A 607 1.32 3.67 -0.89
CA SER A 607 2.65 3.36 -1.44
C SER A 607 3.72 4.40 -1.08
N SER A 608 3.37 5.69 -1.00
CA SER A 608 4.28 6.76 -0.63
C SER A 608 4.82 6.63 0.80
N GLU A 609 3.96 6.28 1.75
CA GLU A 609 4.32 6.04 3.15
C GLU A 609 5.09 4.72 3.31
N LEU A 610 4.75 3.71 2.53
CA LEU A 610 5.47 2.44 2.52
C LEU A 610 6.90 2.63 2.02
N ASP A 611 7.10 3.37 0.93
CA ASP A 611 8.42 3.76 0.43
C ASP A 611 9.23 4.52 1.46
N LEU A 612 8.61 5.49 2.14
CA LEU A 612 9.25 6.26 3.20
C LEU A 612 9.65 5.36 4.39
N THR A 613 8.82 4.39 4.75
CA THR A 613 9.10 3.43 5.83
C THR A 613 10.35 2.61 5.50
N PHE A 614 10.43 2.03 4.30
CA PHE A 614 11.63 1.30 3.88
C PHE A 614 12.87 2.20 3.84
N THR A 615 12.75 3.42 3.31
CA THR A 615 13.87 4.37 3.29
C THR A 615 14.31 4.78 4.70
N THR A 616 13.38 5.00 5.62
CA THR A 616 13.68 5.35 7.02
C THR A 616 14.39 4.21 7.73
N LEU A 617 13.88 2.99 7.61
CA LEU A 617 14.41 1.83 8.32
C LEU A 617 15.69 1.29 7.70
N MET A 618 15.80 1.28 6.37
CA MET A 618 16.86 0.61 5.62
C MET A 618 17.82 1.56 4.90
N GLY A 619 17.51 2.85 4.81
CA GLY A 619 18.32 3.87 4.16
C GLY A 619 19.59 4.24 4.94
N ASP A 620 20.40 5.16 4.38
CA ASP A 620 21.70 5.56 4.93
C ASP A 620 21.60 6.48 6.14
N LYS A 621 20.54 7.32 6.24
CA LYS A 621 20.38 8.26 7.35
C LYS A 621 20.04 7.53 8.65
N VAL A 622 20.80 7.81 9.70
CA VAL A 622 20.61 7.21 11.02
C VAL A 622 19.54 7.97 11.81
N GLU A 623 19.50 9.29 11.69
CA GLU A 623 18.64 10.15 12.49
C GLU A 623 17.14 9.84 12.34
N PRO A 624 16.57 9.75 11.13
CA PRO A 624 15.17 9.40 10.96
C PRO A 624 14.81 8.02 11.52
N ARG A 625 15.78 7.08 11.48
CA ARG A 625 15.60 5.75 12.07
C ARG A 625 15.58 5.80 13.59
N ARG A 626 16.45 6.62 14.19
CA ARG A 626 16.48 6.84 15.63
C ARG A 626 15.18 7.46 16.11
N GLU A 627 14.71 8.51 15.44
CA GLU A 627 13.43 9.16 15.74
C GLU A 627 12.26 8.15 15.65
N PHE A 628 12.24 7.33 14.61
CA PHE A 628 11.23 6.27 14.46
C PHE A 628 11.26 5.28 15.63
N ILE A 629 12.44 4.85 16.08
CA ILE A 629 12.61 3.94 17.23
C ILE A 629 12.12 4.60 18.50
N GLU A 630 12.51 5.86 18.76
CA GLU A 630 12.11 6.61 19.96
C GLU A 630 10.60 6.83 20.03
N GLU A 631 9.96 7.19 18.92
CA GLU A 631 8.51 7.36 18.82
C GLU A 631 7.72 6.07 19.09
N ASN A 632 8.25 4.93 18.63
CA ASN A 632 7.57 3.64 18.68
C ASN A 632 8.01 2.75 19.86
N ALA A 633 9.07 3.09 20.60
CA ALA A 633 9.61 2.27 21.68
C ALA A 633 8.58 1.91 22.76
N LYS A 634 7.66 2.81 23.07
CA LYS A 634 6.58 2.60 24.05
C LYS A 634 5.56 1.51 23.66
N PHE A 635 5.49 1.17 22.38
CA PHE A 635 4.57 0.14 21.86
C PHE A 635 5.20 -1.24 21.79
N VAL A 636 6.52 -1.35 22.01
CA VAL A 636 7.23 -2.63 21.98
C VAL A 636 6.90 -3.40 23.25
N LYS A 637 6.21 -4.54 23.10
CA LYS A 637 5.80 -5.41 24.22
C LYS A 637 6.83 -6.49 24.55
N ASN A 638 7.62 -6.91 23.58
CA ASN A 638 8.57 -8.02 23.70
C ASN A 638 9.97 -7.53 23.33
N LEU A 639 10.72 -7.06 24.31
CA LEU A 639 12.14 -6.83 24.17
C LEU A 639 12.88 -8.11 24.55
N ASP A 640 13.68 -8.63 23.64
CA ASP A 640 14.60 -9.73 23.93
C ASP A 640 15.84 -9.11 24.61
N ILE A 641 15.78 -9.00 25.95
CA ILE A 641 16.83 -8.44 26.81
C ILE A 641 17.60 -9.58 27.45
#